data_81952fa8d1cb2c72cfd25e0c531359e6
#
_entry.id   81952fa8d1cb2c72cfd25e0c531359e6
#
_cell.length_a   1.000
_cell.length_b   1.000
_cell.length_c   1.000
_cell.angle_alpha   90.00
_cell.angle_beta   90.00
_cell.angle_gamma   90.00
#
_symmetry.space_group_name_H-M   'P 1'
#
loop_
_entity.id
_entity.type
_entity.pdbx_description
1 polymer ?
#
loop_
_entity_poly.entity_id
_entity_poly.type
_entity_poly.pdbx_seq_one_letter_code
_entity_poly.pdbx_strand_id
1 'polypeptide(L)'
;MPTRFSGLVGGLVGFGAAVVLLSSTLGAPADDAAVDPAAETPDGAINPLPAGDGPAPDASVTGVGPQWNVLNWGPGPRAAVPASFGFDTVVDGRTEQKIFVSTQANDDVAAADSIVNMSVSEDSGLSFLTTERHYPTTALNMTRLPDGSLFAVDFIPEWGDSTRTWVNLLSWRSTDGGQTWERIKGRFTPPDGEQFAGTDRGLRVHRVPRVLADGALVVPVYTVYRSMPRRISAFLQSTDGGLTWTQRSFVPSSIGTNEVGWGHTKDGRLIAVMRTEGENPARLRVSWSSDDGHTWTPSQPLLDPDGAQVIGIYPDVVLQPNGVMLMSTGRPDNRVYIDYDGTGETWDEVRNVFTLYPSDTGNGRYDGSSGNQSMTNVGSSRTLFFGDRCHVWGCKAYNEQYGVVAVLMNAVTDGVGKIDVASQLAVGVATVTGDFAPADARFPEQRPEGAFDGSSRPNSAAVLSGSGSGTPAMTLKLDRPYSIDRIGLMLGNGAPLDANVQLSLDGRRWSRPVVRTVDSRDHSMRYTDFPAQQAQYVRVTAPAGSTTPVTELEVYSSDVQTFENDPVYGIPRGFVDARNTTVNDQEVKGWNSSSSLRLFDKFLDDNATATKPAAPVEHQRATFAWSTNDFRGPFTFAVEGDAGGDAVTPWRFRLVPGASATTPPSLEVSDGSAWTSLGALSAVVPINTWIPVTVDTTTSSATVTIGGQEFRTEVTAENADRLAGLTFTTGDPIAYGMSFFVDDLTIAAVE
;
A
#
# COMPACT_ATOMS: atom_id res chain seq x y z
N MET A 1 -16.14 41.00 -58.40
CA MET A 1 -17.45 41.69 -58.53
C MET A 1 -18.30 41.24 -57.37
N PRO A 2 -18.87 42.16 -56.60
CA PRO A 2 -19.54 41.89 -55.34
C PRO A 2 -21.05 41.81 -55.52
N THR A 3 -21.73 41.17 -54.59
CA THR A 3 -23.12 41.50 -54.28
C THR A 3 -23.36 41.44 -52.77
N ARG A 4 -23.58 42.60 -52.24
CA ARG A 4 -24.22 42.87 -50.96
C ARG A 4 -25.69 42.46 -51.02
N PHE A 5 -26.24 42.02 -49.90
CA PHE A 5 -27.55 42.51 -49.47
C PHE A 5 -27.65 42.60 -47.95
N SER A 6 -28.14 43.72 -47.61
CA SER A 6 -28.35 44.27 -46.29
C SER A 6 -29.75 43.95 -45.74
N GLY A 7 -29.84 43.92 -44.40
CA GLY A 7 -30.97 44.51 -43.67
C GLY A 7 -32.03 43.55 -43.15
N LEU A 8 -32.21 43.51 -41.87
CA LEU A 8 -33.31 44.21 -41.15
C LEU A 8 -33.22 44.00 -39.64
N VAL A 9 -33.30 45.07 -39.02
CA VAL A 9 -33.63 45.46 -37.66
C VAL A 9 -34.87 44.74 -37.09
N GLY A 10 -34.86 44.41 -35.82
CA GLY A 10 -36.08 44.32 -35.05
C GLY A 10 -36.05 43.41 -33.84
N GLY A 11 -36.09 43.97 -32.64
CA GLY A 11 -36.64 43.34 -31.49
C GLY A 11 -35.76 43.25 -30.24
N LEU A 12 -35.60 44.40 -29.56
CA LEU A 12 -35.25 44.38 -28.13
C LEU A 12 -36.37 43.67 -27.34
N VAL A 13 -36.05 42.58 -26.69
CA VAL A 13 -36.78 42.19 -25.49
C VAL A 13 -35.74 41.98 -24.40
N GLY A 14 -35.75 42.94 -23.46
CA GLY A 14 -34.92 42.87 -22.29
C GLY A 14 -35.38 41.72 -21.38
N PHE A 15 -34.51 40.78 -21.15
CA PHE A 15 -34.57 39.94 -19.97
C PHE A 15 -33.48 40.43 -19.03
N GLY A 16 -33.97 41.04 -17.94
CA GLY A 16 -33.15 41.38 -16.79
C GLY A 16 -32.54 40.11 -16.21
N ALA A 17 -31.25 39.96 -16.43
CA ALA A 17 -30.46 39.03 -15.66
C ALA A 17 -30.37 39.61 -14.24
N ALA A 18 -31.19 39.08 -13.33
CA ALA A 18 -30.96 39.24 -11.90
C ALA A 18 -29.62 38.50 -11.64
N VAL A 19 -28.57 39.30 -11.52
CA VAL A 19 -27.34 38.85 -10.88
C VAL A 19 -27.71 38.65 -9.43
N VAL A 20 -28.07 37.40 -9.08
CA VAL A 20 -28.01 36.95 -7.72
C VAL A 20 -26.50 36.86 -7.42
N LEU A 21 -26.01 37.93 -6.82
CA LEU A 21 -24.81 37.84 -5.99
C LEU A 21 -25.17 36.89 -4.84
N LEU A 22 -24.99 35.59 -5.09
CA LEU A 22 -24.66 34.69 -4.04
C LEU A 22 -23.32 35.19 -3.50
N SER A 23 -23.38 35.98 -2.44
CA SER A 23 -22.30 36.02 -1.48
C SER A 23 -22.12 34.57 -1.02
N SER A 24 -21.28 33.81 -1.73
CA SER A 24 -20.57 32.74 -1.09
C SER A 24 -19.79 33.45 0.02
N THR A 25 -20.35 33.50 1.23
CA THR A 25 -19.48 33.29 2.36
C THR A 25 -18.68 32.06 1.95
N LEU A 26 -17.45 32.26 1.58
CA LEU A 26 -16.40 31.29 1.82
C LEU A 26 -16.55 30.99 3.32
N GLY A 27 -17.40 30.00 3.64
CA GLY A 27 -17.17 29.21 4.81
C GLY A 27 -15.70 28.87 4.67
N ALA A 28 -14.93 29.13 5.68
CA ALA A 28 -13.64 28.48 5.86
C ALA A 28 -13.85 27.03 5.41
N PRO A 29 -13.02 26.49 4.53
CA PRO A 29 -13.17 25.11 4.13
C PRO A 29 -13.49 24.38 5.41
N ALA A 30 -14.68 23.80 5.44
CA ALA A 30 -15.13 23.02 6.57
C ALA A 30 -13.94 22.16 6.85
N ASP A 31 -13.38 22.36 8.03
CA ASP A 31 -12.16 21.74 8.41
C ASP A 31 -11.73 20.77 7.33
N ASP A 32 -10.58 20.93 6.71
CA ASP A 32 -9.90 19.74 6.30
C ASP A 32 -9.94 18.89 7.54
N ALA A 33 -11.13 18.36 7.79
CA ALA A 33 -11.35 17.36 8.79
C ALA A 33 -10.34 16.37 8.40
N ALA A 34 -9.22 16.49 9.07
CA ALA A 34 -7.98 15.91 8.67
C ALA A 34 -8.40 14.64 8.02
N VAL A 35 -8.24 14.59 6.71
CA VAL A 35 -8.63 13.39 6.00
C VAL A 35 -7.77 12.42 6.72
N ASP A 36 -8.40 11.67 7.62
CA ASP A 36 -7.72 10.68 8.42
C ASP A 36 -7.01 9.83 7.38
N PRO A 37 -5.67 9.84 7.28
CA PRO A 37 -5.02 9.05 6.23
C PRO A 37 -5.23 7.56 6.46
N ALA A 38 -5.65 7.15 7.66
CA ALA A 38 -6.22 5.82 7.90
C ALA A 38 -7.64 5.70 7.33
N ALA A 39 -8.36 6.81 7.20
CA ALA A 39 -9.61 6.93 6.45
C ALA A 39 -9.39 7.32 4.98
N GLU A 40 -8.15 7.62 4.56
CA GLU A 40 -7.80 7.70 3.15
C GLU A 40 -7.79 6.28 2.55
N THR A 41 -8.94 5.64 2.64
CA THR A 41 -9.27 4.55 1.76
C THR A 41 -9.17 5.06 0.33
N PRO A 42 -8.98 4.18 -0.64
CA PRO A 42 -9.10 4.54 -2.05
C PRO A 42 -10.33 5.40 -2.37
N ASP A 43 -11.39 5.26 -1.59
CA ASP A 43 -12.64 6.02 -1.72
C ASP A 43 -12.56 7.46 -1.18
N GLY A 44 -11.55 7.77 -0.36
CA GLY A 44 -11.32 9.10 0.22
C GLY A 44 -10.51 10.05 -0.66
N ALA A 45 -10.19 9.66 -1.90
CA ALA A 45 -9.41 10.48 -2.81
C ALA A 45 -10.13 11.79 -3.15
N ILE A 46 -9.44 12.90 -2.93
CA ILE A 46 -9.90 14.20 -3.39
C ILE A 46 -9.83 14.25 -4.92
N ASN A 47 -10.82 14.85 -5.56
CA ASN A 47 -10.99 14.89 -7.02
C ASN A 47 -11.16 13.51 -7.69
N PRO A 48 -12.04 12.64 -7.19
CA PRO A 48 -12.33 11.41 -7.90
C PRO A 48 -12.88 11.75 -9.28
N LEU A 49 -12.41 11.06 -10.30
CA LEU A 49 -13.12 11.04 -11.57
C LEU A 49 -14.50 10.43 -11.33
N PRO A 50 -15.58 10.92 -11.98
CA PRO A 50 -16.84 10.20 -11.98
C PRO A 50 -16.56 8.76 -12.35
N ALA A 51 -17.23 7.83 -11.67
CA ALA A 51 -17.06 6.41 -11.87
C ALA A 51 -17.07 6.08 -13.37
N GLY A 52 -15.89 6.01 -13.93
CA GLY A 52 -15.60 5.63 -15.31
C GLY A 52 -14.82 4.35 -15.21
N ASP A 53 -14.58 3.77 -16.29
CA ASP A 53 -13.96 2.51 -16.67
C ASP A 53 -12.77 1.95 -15.83
N GLY A 54 -12.54 2.38 -14.61
CA GLY A 54 -11.59 1.77 -13.68
C GLY A 54 -12.14 0.47 -13.11
N PRO A 55 -11.31 -0.53 -12.83
CA PRO A 55 -11.76 -1.71 -12.10
C PRO A 55 -12.35 -1.29 -10.76
N ALA A 56 -13.45 -1.92 -10.35
CA ALA A 56 -13.98 -1.76 -9.01
C ALA A 56 -12.92 -2.13 -7.96
N PRO A 57 -12.92 -1.50 -6.79
CA PRO A 57 -12.08 -1.92 -5.68
C PRO A 57 -12.21 -3.43 -5.47
N ASP A 58 -11.09 -4.12 -5.40
CA ASP A 58 -11.08 -5.56 -5.29
C ASP A 58 -11.04 -5.98 -3.82
N ALA A 59 -11.80 -7.02 -3.51
CA ALA A 59 -11.86 -7.63 -2.19
C ALA A 59 -10.61 -8.51 -1.95
N SER A 60 -9.45 -7.91 -1.89
CA SER A 60 -8.18 -8.59 -1.68
C SER A 60 -7.27 -7.80 -0.75
N VAL A 61 -6.10 -8.35 -0.40
CA VAL A 61 -5.08 -7.65 0.41
C VAL A 61 -4.51 -6.41 -0.27
N THR A 62 -4.70 -6.29 -1.59
CA THR A 62 -4.38 -5.07 -2.34
C THR A 62 -5.64 -4.42 -2.85
N GLY A 63 -5.97 -3.27 -2.31
CA GLY A 63 -7.04 -2.40 -2.79
C GLY A 63 -6.56 -1.50 -3.93
N VAL A 64 -7.39 -1.35 -4.97
CA VAL A 64 -7.20 -0.40 -6.06
C VAL A 64 -8.33 0.62 -5.98
N GLY A 65 -7.98 1.86 -5.69
CA GLY A 65 -8.95 2.93 -5.51
C GLY A 65 -9.45 3.54 -6.82
N PRO A 66 -10.35 4.51 -6.72
CA PRO A 66 -10.85 5.26 -7.88
C PRO A 66 -9.73 6.07 -8.53
N GLN A 67 -9.93 6.44 -9.77
CA GLN A 67 -9.02 7.31 -10.53
C GLN A 67 -9.34 8.77 -10.27
N TRP A 68 -8.31 9.62 -10.20
CA TRP A 68 -8.49 11.07 -10.22
C TRP A 68 -7.45 11.75 -11.11
N ASN A 69 -7.76 12.97 -11.52
CA ASN A 69 -6.94 13.69 -12.46
C ASN A 69 -5.69 14.31 -11.81
N VAL A 70 -4.53 14.01 -12.39
CA VAL A 70 -3.28 14.75 -12.16
C VAL A 70 -3.19 15.90 -13.15
N LEU A 71 -3.49 15.61 -14.41
CA LEU A 71 -3.40 16.55 -15.51
C LEU A 71 -4.48 16.23 -16.55
N ASN A 72 -5.28 17.23 -16.88
CA ASN A 72 -6.21 17.19 -18.02
C ASN A 72 -5.68 18.04 -19.15
N TRP A 73 -5.65 17.46 -20.34
CA TRP A 73 -5.31 18.19 -21.55
C TRP A 73 -6.46 18.23 -22.55
N GLY A 74 -6.42 19.28 -23.37
CA GLY A 74 -7.30 19.37 -24.52
C GLY A 74 -6.88 18.44 -25.68
N PRO A 75 -7.61 18.47 -26.79
CA PRO A 75 -7.38 17.57 -27.91
C PRO A 75 -5.99 17.76 -28.54
N GLY A 76 -5.40 16.66 -28.98
CA GLY A 76 -4.12 16.63 -29.69
C GLY A 76 -3.44 15.26 -29.65
N PRO A 77 -2.52 14.98 -30.60
CA PRO A 77 -1.76 13.74 -30.60
C PRO A 77 -0.65 13.82 -29.56
N ARG A 78 -0.86 13.26 -28.37
CA ARG A 78 0.10 13.35 -27.29
C ARG A 78 0.13 12.08 -26.47
N ALA A 79 1.32 11.60 -26.15
CA ALA A 79 1.53 10.60 -25.11
C ALA A 79 2.02 11.28 -23.84
N ALA A 80 1.47 10.90 -22.72
CA ALA A 80 1.88 11.44 -21.45
C ALA A 80 2.67 10.38 -20.69
N VAL A 81 3.92 10.18 -21.03
CA VAL A 81 4.80 9.25 -20.33
C VAL A 81 5.08 9.79 -18.92
N PRO A 82 4.32 9.36 -17.88
CA PRO A 82 4.51 9.89 -16.54
C PRO A 82 5.79 9.33 -15.91
N ALA A 83 6.53 10.20 -15.22
CA ALA A 83 7.60 9.85 -14.31
C ALA A 83 7.36 10.56 -12.99
N SER A 84 7.22 9.82 -11.90
CA SER A 84 6.88 10.34 -10.58
C SER A 84 8.03 10.20 -9.60
N PHE A 85 8.09 11.13 -8.66
CA PHE A 85 9.02 11.12 -7.55
C PHE A 85 8.43 11.87 -6.36
N GLY A 86 8.42 11.23 -5.20
CA GLY A 86 7.96 11.81 -3.94
C GLY A 86 9.09 11.92 -2.92
N PHE A 87 9.06 12.96 -2.12
CA PHE A 87 9.99 13.18 -1.02
C PHE A 87 9.39 14.12 0.02
N ASP A 88 9.91 14.01 1.23
CA ASP A 88 9.57 14.93 2.30
C ASP A 88 10.35 16.23 2.17
N THR A 89 9.67 17.34 2.34
CA THR A 89 10.24 18.69 2.31
C THR A 89 9.79 19.47 3.54
N VAL A 90 10.56 20.50 3.91
CA VAL A 90 10.19 21.42 4.99
C VAL A 90 9.72 22.73 4.37
N VAL A 91 8.44 23.06 4.58
CA VAL A 91 7.84 24.33 4.17
C VAL A 91 7.39 25.06 5.43
N ASP A 92 7.88 26.26 5.66
CA ASP A 92 7.59 27.08 6.85
C ASP A 92 7.80 26.36 8.20
N GLY A 93 8.83 25.51 8.25
CA GLY A 93 9.16 24.70 9.43
C GLY A 93 8.34 23.42 9.56
N ARG A 94 7.54 23.08 8.56
CA ARG A 94 6.75 21.85 8.48
C ARG A 94 7.42 20.86 7.54
N THR A 95 7.33 19.60 7.86
CA THR A 95 7.60 18.55 6.90
C THR A 95 6.31 18.24 6.14
N GLU A 96 6.37 18.36 4.84
CA GLU A 96 5.26 18.04 3.92
C GLU A 96 5.74 17.03 2.89
N GLN A 97 4.86 16.10 2.52
CA GLN A 97 5.15 15.18 1.44
C GLN A 97 4.86 15.84 0.09
N LYS A 98 5.89 15.99 -0.70
CA LYS A 98 5.83 16.63 -2.01
C LYS A 98 6.03 15.60 -3.11
N ILE A 99 5.13 15.59 -4.10
CA ILE A 99 5.20 14.67 -5.22
C ILE A 99 5.32 15.45 -6.51
N PHE A 100 6.28 15.08 -7.33
CA PHE A 100 6.44 15.55 -8.69
C PHE A 100 6.01 14.49 -9.68
N VAL A 101 5.23 14.89 -10.66
CA VAL A 101 4.90 14.04 -11.82
C VAL A 101 5.28 14.82 -13.07
N SER A 102 6.34 14.39 -13.74
CA SER A 102 6.68 14.91 -15.05
C SER A 102 5.94 14.14 -16.13
N THR A 103 5.43 14.84 -17.12
CA THR A 103 4.68 14.23 -18.22
C THR A 103 5.12 14.83 -19.54
N GLN A 104 5.31 13.96 -20.53
CA GLN A 104 5.65 14.39 -21.88
C GLN A 104 4.41 14.98 -22.57
N ALA A 105 4.59 16.12 -23.24
CA ALA A 105 3.50 16.80 -23.93
C ALA A 105 3.43 16.51 -25.44
N ASN A 106 4.15 15.53 -25.91
CA ASN A 106 4.24 15.19 -27.34
C ASN A 106 3.96 13.71 -27.57
N ASP A 107 4.18 13.25 -28.81
CA ASP A 107 4.03 11.85 -29.19
C ASP A 107 4.94 10.90 -28.36
N ASP A 108 4.57 9.63 -28.25
CA ASP A 108 5.29 8.54 -27.57
C ASP A 108 6.78 8.42 -28.00
N VAL A 109 7.12 8.94 -29.15
CA VAL A 109 8.50 9.04 -29.62
C VAL A 109 9.04 10.43 -29.27
N ALA A 110 10.05 10.46 -28.43
CA ALA A 110 10.75 11.68 -28.07
C ALA A 110 11.23 12.46 -29.30
N ALA A 111 10.68 13.62 -29.53
CA ALA A 111 11.14 14.57 -30.51
C ALA A 111 12.09 15.59 -29.86
N ALA A 112 12.94 16.22 -30.67
CA ALA A 112 13.89 17.20 -30.17
C ALA A 112 13.22 18.46 -29.57
N ASP A 113 11.95 18.65 -29.82
CA ASP A 113 11.08 19.74 -29.36
C ASP A 113 10.04 19.27 -28.31
N SER A 114 10.24 18.13 -27.72
CA SER A 114 9.36 17.63 -26.66
C SER A 114 9.28 18.61 -25.49
N ILE A 115 8.08 18.78 -24.96
CA ILE A 115 7.78 19.63 -23.82
C ILE A 115 7.40 18.74 -22.66
N VAL A 116 7.91 19.03 -21.48
CA VAL A 116 7.52 18.37 -20.23
C VAL A 116 6.66 19.29 -19.42
N ASN A 117 5.51 18.81 -19.00
CA ASN A 117 4.73 19.43 -17.96
C ASN A 117 5.14 18.86 -16.61
N MET A 118 5.12 19.71 -15.60
CA MET A 118 5.40 19.35 -14.23
C MET A 118 4.14 19.55 -13.40
N SER A 119 3.59 18.47 -12.88
CA SER A 119 2.52 18.48 -11.88
C SER A 119 3.12 18.27 -10.50
N VAL A 120 2.74 19.10 -9.56
CA VAL A 120 3.27 19.06 -8.19
C VAL A 120 2.12 18.90 -7.22
N SER A 121 2.23 17.97 -6.32
CA SER A 121 1.38 17.84 -5.15
C SER A 121 2.18 18.20 -3.90
N GLU A 122 1.54 18.90 -2.97
CA GLU A 122 2.08 19.23 -1.64
C GLU A 122 1.23 18.59 -0.51
N ASP A 123 0.26 17.77 -0.88
CA ASP A 123 -0.73 17.12 0.00
C ASP A 123 -0.76 15.60 -0.18
N SER A 124 0.40 14.98 -0.34
CA SER A 124 0.57 13.53 -0.50
C SER A 124 -0.17 12.93 -1.72
N GLY A 125 -0.35 13.72 -2.77
CA GLY A 125 -0.93 13.27 -4.04
C GLY A 125 -2.44 13.44 -4.15
N LEU A 126 -3.10 14.05 -3.18
CA LEU A 126 -4.55 14.27 -3.21
C LEU A 126 -4.95 15.33 -4.24
N SER A 127 -4.11 16.34 -4.42
CA SER A 127 -4.31 17.35 -5.47
C SER A 127 -2.99 17.69 -6.18
N PHE A 128 -3.08 18.18 -7.42
CA PHE A 128 -1.93 18.52 -8.23
C PHE A 128 -2.10 19.89 -8.88
N LEU A 129 -1.05 20.70 -8.80
CA LEU A 129 -0.91 21.92 -9.57
C LEU A 129 0.05 21.67 -10.73
N THR A 130 -0.44 21.84 -11.96
CA THR A 130 0.37 21.66 -13.15
C THR A 130 0.91 22.99 -13.65
N THR A 131 2.20 23.05 -13.87
CA THR A 131 2.87 24.17 -14.54
C THR A 131 3.45 23.70 -15.87
N GLU A 132 3.14 24.42 -16.94
CA GLU A 132 3.86 24.26 -18.20
C GLU A 132 5.29 24.78 -18.00
N ARG A 133 6.24 23.88 -18.12
CA ARG A 133 7.66 24.25 -18.19
C ARG A 133 8.20 23.72 -19.50
N HIS A 134 8.57 24.63 -20.36
CA HIS A 134 9.21 24.32 -21.64
C HIS A 134 10.66 23.89 -21.41
N TYR A 135 10.84 22.65 -20.96
CA TYR A 135 12.15 22.02 -21.05
C TYR A 135 12.20 21.23 -22.34
N PRO A 136 13.23 21.35 -23.16
CA PRO A 136 13.39 20.51 -24.36
C PRO A 136 13.81 19.10 -23.95
N THR A 137 12.91 18.38 -23.31
CA THR A 137 13.16 17.08 -22.70
C THR A 137 11.92 16.20 -22.84
N THR A 138 12.06 14.91 -22.63
CA THR A 138 10.99 13.93 -22.83
C THR A 138 10.31 13.54 -21.54
N ALA A 139 11.04 12.98 -20.59
CA ALA A 139 10.55 12.64 -19.26
C ALA A 139 11.70 12.86 -18.27
N LEU A 140 11.40 13.50 -17.16
CA LEU A 140 12.39 13.76 -16.12
C LEU A 140 12.26 12.74 -15.02
N ASN A 141 13.23 11.84 -14.93
CA ASN A 141 13.39 10.96 -13.80
C ASN A 141 14.13 11.69 -12.68
N MET A 142 13.54 11.76 -11.50
CA MET A 142 14.03 12.61 -10.41
C MET A 142 14.43 11.82 -9.18
N THR A 143 15.37 12.40 -8.41
CA THR A 143 15.74 11.92 -7.07
C THR A 143 16.16 13.09 -6.19
N ARG A 144 16.23 12.85 -4.86
CA ARG A 144 16.81 13.80 -3.91
C ARG A 144 18.23 13.36 -3.57
N LEU A 145 19.17 14.31 -3.64
CA LEU A 145 20.57 14.09 -3.29
C LEU A 145 20.77 14.23 -1.76
N PRO A 146 21.87 13.70 -1.20
CA PRO A 146 22.14 13.77 0.25
C PRO A 146 22.27 15.20 0.79
N ASP A 147 22.60 16.18 -0.05
CA ASP A 147 22.65 17.60 0.31
C ASP A 147 21.27 18.26 0.33
N GLY A 148 20.20 17.50 0.08
CA GLY A 148 18.81 17.96 0.03
C GLY A 148 18.39 18.55 -1.30
N SER A 149 19.30 18.77 -2.24
CA SER A 149 18.96 19.24 -3.58
C SER A 149 18.24 18.13 -4.39
N LEU A 150 17.44 18.56 -5.37
CA LEU A 150 16.80 17.65 -6.31
C LEU A 150 17.65 17.52 -7.58
N PHE A 151 17.71 16.32 -8.09
CA PHE A 151 18.36 16.01 -9.36
C PHE A 151 17.34 15.37 -10.30
N ALA A 152 17.30 15.83 -11.53
CA ALA A 152 16.46 15.28 -12.57
C ALA A 152 17.29 14.98 -13.82
N VAL A 153 17.00 13.86 -14.49
CA VAL A 153 17.72 13.45 -15.70
C VAL A 153 16.74 13.09 -16.81
N ASP A 154 17.08 13.51 -18.02
CA ASP A 154 16.30 13.23 -19.22
C ASP A 154 16.46 11.78 -19.69
N PHE A 155 15.38 11.23 -20.21
CA PHE A 155 15.38 9.95 -20.90
C PHE A 155 16.35 9.91 -22.09
N ILE A 156 16.51 11.02 -22.84
CA ILE A 156 17.31 11.09 -24.06
C ILE A 156 18.55 11.96 -23.86
N PRO A 157 19.77 11.37 -23.99
CA PRO A 157 21.00 12.16 -23.99
C PRO A 157 21.21 12.91 -25.31
N GLU A 158 22.10 13.89 -25.29
CA GLU A 158 22.63 14.56 -26.50
C GLU A 158 23.96 13.97 -26.91
N TRP A 159 24.22 13.86 -28.22
CA TRP A 159 25.57 13.60 -28.67
C TRP A 159 26.51 14.73 -28.27
N GLY A 160 27.66 14.39 -27.69
CA GLY A 160 28.65 15.36 -27.25
C GLY A 160 29.50 15.95 -28.37
N ASP A 161 29.62 15.17 -29.45
CA ASP A 161 30.38 15.60 -30.64
C ASP A 161 29.78 15.01 -31.94
N SER A 162 30.26 15.50 -33.08
CA SER A 162 29.85 15.04 -34.41
C SER A 162 30.33 13.61 -34.73
N THR A 163 31.32 13.11 -34.02
CA THR A 163 31.87 11.74 -34.20
C THR A 163 31.10 10.71 -33.40
N ARG A 164 30.22 11.16 -32.52
CA ARG A 164 29.36 10.30 -31.69
C ARG A 164 30.13 9.34 -30.76
N THR A 165 31.24 9.82 -30.23
CA THR A 165 32.12 9.05 -29.35
C THR A 165 31.72 9.14 -27.89
N TRP A 166 30.94 10.15 -27.51
CA TRP A 166 30.42 10.36 -26.17
C TRP A 166 29.08 11.08 -26.20
N VAL A 167 28.38 11.06 -25.06
CA VAL A 167 27.07 11.71 -24.89
C VAL A 167 27.07 12.61 -23.66
N ASN A 168 26.18 13.62 -23.66
CA ASN A 168 25.78 14.34 -22.47
C ASN A 168 24.45 13.76 -21.96
N LEU A 169 24.39 13.27 -20.73
CA LEU A 169 23.15 13.09 -20.01
C LEU A 169 22.65 14.48 -19.63
N LEU A 170 21.49 14.85 -20.17
CA LEU A 170 20.87 16.12 -19.86
C LEU A 170 20.21 16.01 -18.49
N SER A 171 20.59 16.89 -17.60
CA SER A 171 20.15 16.85 -16.21
C SER A 171 19.83 18.27 -15.71
N TRP A 172 19.10 18.33 -14.64
CA TRP A 172 18.75 19.58 -13.95
C TRP A 172 18.93 19.39 -12.46
N ARG A 173 19.31 20.45 -11.78
CA ARG A 173 19.44 20.48 -10.33
C ARG A 173 18.61 21.61 -9.76
N SER A 174 17.93 21.37 -8.66
CA SER A 174 17.22 22.37 -7.87
C SER A 174 17.71 22.36 -6.44
N THR A 175 18.00 23.54 -5.88
CA THR A 175 18.39 23.72 -4.47
C THR A 175 17.30 24.40 -3.65
N ASP A 176 16.15 24.70 -4.24
CA ASP A 176 15.01 25.42 -3.67
C ASP A 176 13.71 24.59 -3.67
N GLY A 177 13.82 23.27 -3.58
CA GLY A 177 12.67 22.37 -3.53
C GLY A 177 11.88 22.27 -4.85
N GLY A 178 12.53 22.50 -5.99
CA GLY A 178 11.95 22.37 -7.31
C GLY A 178 11.32 23.64 -7.87
N GLN A 179 11.51 24.80 -7.21
CA GLN A 179 11.00 26.07 -7.72
C GLN A 179 11.81 26.55 -8.93
N THR A 180 13.14 26.46 -8.84
CA THR A 180 14.04 26.75 -9.96
C THR A 180 14.98 25.59 -10.26
N TRP A 181 15.39 25.47 -11.52
CA TRP A 181 16.20 24.37 -11.99
C TRP A 181 17.36 24.85 -12.82
N GLU A 182 18.59 24.45 -12.48
CA GLU A 182 19.79 24.70 -13.24
C GLU A 182 20.09 23.51 -14.15
N ARG A 183 20.36 23.77 -15.44
CA ARG A 183 20.70 22.73 -16.41
C ARG A 183 22.14 22.27 -16.24
N ILE A 184 22.34 20.98 -16.18
CA ILE A 184 23.66 20.30 -16.11
C ILE A 184 23.82 19.43 -17.34
N LYS A 185 25.04 19.36 -17.86
CA LYS A 185 25.43 18.42 -18.92
C LYS A 185 26.43 17.41 -18.34
N GLY A 186 25.95 16.22 -18.09
CA GLY A 186 26.74 15.13 -17.52
C GLY A 186 27.42 14.31 -18.60
N ARG A 187 28.75 14.36 -18.70
CA ARG A 187 29.48 13.63 -19.74
C ARG A 187 29.57 12.14 -19.44
N PHE A 188 29.19 11.32 -20.41
CA PHE A 188 29.47 9.87 -20.43
C PHE A 188 30.24 9.49 -21.69
N THR A 189 31.37 8.82 -21.49
CA THR A 189 32.18 8.21 -22.56
C THR A 189 32.13 6.70 -22.36
N PRO A 190 31.85 5.89 -23.40
CA PRO A 190 31.94 4.43 -23.28
C PRO A 190 33.28 3.98 -22.71
N PRO A 191 33.35 2.81 -22.06
CA PRO A 191 34.61 2.25 -21.60
C PRO A 191 35.65 2.14 -22.72
N ASP A 192 36.92 2.10 -22.34
CA ASP A 192 38.05 2.04 -23.30
C ASP A 192 37.91 0.90 -24.32
N GLY A 193 38.02 1.27 -25.59
CA GLY A 193 37.86 0.34 -26.72
C GLY A 193 36.46 0.17 -27.23
N GLU A 194 35.43 0.68 -26.50
CA GLU A 194 34.03 0.60 -26.89
C GLU A 194 33.58 1.82 -27.69
N GLN A 195 32.64 1.59 -28.60
CA GLN A 195 31.97 2.62 -29.37
C GLN A 195 30.47 2.32 -29.40
N PHE A 196 29.64 3.35 -29.33
CA PHE A 196 28.20 3.17 -29.51
C PHE A 196 27.90 2.53 -30.87
N ALA A 197 27.04 1.51 -30.86
CA ALA A 197 26.47 0.92 -32.06
C ALA A 197 25.18 1.64 -32.40
N GLY A 198 25.06 2.08 -33.63
CA GLY A 198 23.81 2.68 -34.11
C GLY A 198 23.70 4.19 -33.95
N THR A 199 22.60 4.72 -34.48
CA THR A 199 22.33 6.15 -34.61
C THR A 199 21.46 6.71 -33.48
N ASP A 200 21.00 5.85 -32.58
CA ASP A 200 19.94 6.13 -31.60
C ASP A 200 20.49 6.77 -30.31
N ARG A 201 21.26 7.86 -30.47
CA ARG A 201 21.83 8.65 -29.38
C ARG A 201 22.61 7.88 -28.31
N GLY A 202 23.13 6.69 -28.65
CA GLY A 202 24.03 5.89 -27.83
C GLY A 202 23.38 5.10 -26.71
N LEU A 203 22.53 5.72 -25.94
CA LEU A 203 21.83 5.12 -24.81
C LEU A 203 20.48 5.81 -24.52
N ARG A 204 19.73 5.20 -23.62
CA ARG A 204 18.54 5.83 -23.00
C ARG A 204 18.62 5.67 -21.50
N VAL A 205 18.32 6.73 -20.77
CA VAL A 205 18.14 6.69 -19.32
C VAL A 205 16.69 6.26 -19.01
N HIS A 206 16.52 5.37 -18.07
CA HIS A 206 15.20 4.84 -17.76
C HIS A 206 14.99 4.73 -16.25
N ARG A 207 13.91 5.33 -15.75
CA ARG A 207 13.53 5.33 -14.33
C ARG A 207 14.41 6.16 -13.39
N VAL A 208 13.98 6.20 -12.16
CA VAL A 208 14.45 7.06 -11.08
C VAL A 208 15.93 6.83 -10.78
N PRO A 209 16.78 7.87 -10.78
CA PRO A 209 18.12 7.80 -10.24
C PRO A 209 18.09 7.50 -8.74
N ARG A 210 19.11 6.83 -8.21
CA ARG A 210 19.24 6.56 -6.78
C ARG A 210 20.66 6.86 -6.31
N VAL A 211 20.78 7.35 -5.08
CA VAL A 211 22.07 7.44 -4.40
C VAL A 211 22.23 6.14 -3.60
N LEU A 212 23.24 5.36 -3.91
CA LEU A 212 23.51 4.07 -3.27
C LEU A 212 24.36 4.23 -2.00
N ALA A 213 24.61 3.14 -1.28
CA ALA A 213 25.30 3.14 0.01
C ALA A 213 26.76 3.65 -0.10
N ASP A 214 27.41 3.44 -1.25
CA ASP A 214 28.74 3.98 -1.55
C ASP A 214 28.75 5.49 -1.88
N GLY A 215 27.59 6.14 -1.85
CA GLY A 215 27.43 7.57 -2.15
C GLY A 215 27.36 7.90 -3.64
N ALA A 216 27.45 6.92 -4.53
CA ALA A 216 27.34 7.16 -5.95
C ALA A 216 25.89 7.42 -6.36
N LEU A 217 25.68 8.43 -7.20
CA LEU A 217 24.44 8.64 -7.93
C LEU A 217 24.39 7.68 -9.10
N VAL A 218 23.42 6.77 -9.14
CA VAL A 218 23.33 5.70 -10.13
C VAL A 218 22.03 5.87 -10.94
N VAL A 219 22.13 5.68 -12.26
CA VAL A 219 20.99 5.70 -13.19
C VAL A 219 20.98 4.42 -14.01
N PRO A 220 19.80 3.79 -14.18
CA PRO A 220 19.65 2.69 -15.12
C PRO A 220 19.58 3.23 -16.54
N VAL A 221 20.22 2.51 -17.45
CA VAL A 221 20.24 2.81 -18.87
C VAL A 221 20.09 1.54 -19.69
N TYR A 222 19.77 1.69 -20.96
CA TYR A 222 19.99 0.63 -21.92
C TYR A 222 20.84 1.16 -23.09
N THR A 223 21.79 0.35 -23.51
CA THR A 223 22.79 0.75 -24.50
C THR A 223 23.21 -0.45 -25.36
N VAL A 224 23.89 -0.17 -26.45
CA VAL A 224 24.56 -1.15 -27.29
C VAL A 224 25.89 -0.58 -27.79
N TYR A 225 26.97 -1.31 -27.57
CA TYR A 225 28.27 -1.01 -28.17
C TYR A 225 28.50 -1.87 -29.40
N ARG A 226 29.45 -1.46 -30.25
CA ARG A 226 29.76 -2.19 -31.50
C ARG A 226 30.31 -3.61 -31.24
N SER A 227 30.94 -3.86 -30.10
CA SER A 227 31.38 -5.17 -29.66
C SER A 227 30.24 -6.10 -29.27
N MET A 228 29.03 -5.54 -28.99
CA MET A 228 27.91 -6.29 -28.48
C MET A 228 26.98 -6.77 -29.58
N PRO A 229 26.49 -8.02 -29.50
CA PRO A 229 25.51 -8.53 -30.47
C PRO A 229 24.11 -7.95 -30.33
N ARG A 230 23.81 -7.29 -29.22
CA ARG A 230 22.46 -6.81 -28.87
C ARG A 230 22.51 -5.67 -27.85
N ARG A 231 21.40 -4.94 -27.75
CA ARG A 231 21.17 -3.95 -26.70
C ARG A 231 20.95 -4.67 -25.36
N ILE A 232 21.47 -4.11 -24.29
CA ILE A 232 21.30 -4.62 -22.93
C ILE A 232 21.10 -3.49 -21.94
N SER A 233 20.51 -3.84 -20.80
CA SER A 233 20.34 -2.97 -19.64
C SER A 233 21.66 -2.84 -18.89
N ALA A 234 21.96 -1.63 -18.43
CA ALA A 234 23.19 -1.27 -17.75
C ALA A 234 22.93 -0.19 -16.70
N PHE A 235 23.92 0.08 -15.87
CA PHE A 235 23.91 1.14 -14.89
C PHE A 235 25.11 2.06 -15.07
N LEU A 236 24.85 3.37 -15.02
CA LEU A 236 25.89 4.40 -14.98
C LEU A 236 25.94 5.01 -13.59
N GLN A 237 27.11 5.45 -13.17
CA GLN A 237 27.34 6.10 -11.89
C GLN A 237 28.06 7.44 -12.05
N SER A 238 27.77 8.35 -11.12
CA SER A 238 28.45 9.62 -10.94
C SER A 238 28.78 9.82 -9.46
N THR A 239 29.97 10.32 -9.16
CA THR A 239 30.42 10.69 -7.80
C THR A 239 30.62 12.21 -7.64
N ASP A 240 30.25 12.98 -8.66
CA ASP A 240 30.45 14.43 -8.73
C ASP A 240 29.12 15.19 -8.98
N GLY A 241 28.01 14.58 -8.56
CA GLY A 241 26.66 15.20 -8.68
C GLY A 241 26.12 15.24 -10.10
N GLY A 242 26.52 14.32 -10.97
CA GLY A 242 26.00 14.17 -12.31
C GLY A 242 26.81 14.91 -13.40
N LEU A 243 28.00 15.44 -13.08
CA LEU A 243 28.85 16.14 -14.06
C LEU A 243 29.63 15.15 -14.95
N THR A 244 30.11 14.06 -14.36
CA THR A 244 30.76 12.98 -15.11
C THR A 244 30.13 11.64 -14.76
N TRP A 245 30.02 10.79 -15.77
CA TRP A 245 29.41 9.48 -15.65
C TRP A 245 30.36 8.40 -16.15
N THR A 246 30.40 7.30 -15.43
CA THR A 246 31.11 6.09 -15.82
C THR A 246 30.15 4.91 -15.80
N GLN A 247 30.50 3.86 -16.56
CA GLN A 247 29.72 2.63 -16.50
C GLN A 247 29.99 1.92 -15.16
N ARG A 248 28.93 1.63 -14.41
CA ARG A 248 29.01 0.85 -13.19
C ARG A 248 28.96 -0.63 -13.50
N SER A 249 27.97 -1.07 -14.28
CA SER A 249 27.77 -2.49 -14.58
C SER A 249 26.84 -2.70 -15.77
N PHE A 250 26.83 -3.95 -16.25
CA PHE A 250 25.79 -4.49 -17.13
C PHE A 250 24.99 -5.54 -16.39
N VAL A 251 23.71 -5.71 -16.75
CA VAL A 251 22.93 -6.87 -16.34
C VAL A 251 23.16 -8.00 -17.34
N PRO A 252 23.79 -9.12 -16.93
CA PRO A 252 24.04 -10.24 -17.85
C PRO A 252 22.73 -10.80 -18.41
N SER A 253 22.60 -10.87 -19.74
CA SER A 253 21.41 -11.39 -20.39
C SER A 253 21.76 -12.14 -21.67
N SER A 254 21.14 -13.30 -21.87
CA SER A 254 21.26 -14.10 -23.10
C SER A 254 20.44 -13.54 -24.26
N ILE A 255 19.52 -12.61 -23.99
CA ILE A 255 18.68 -11.94 -25.00
C ILE A 255 18.81 -10.42 -24.88
N GLY A 256 18.30 -9.68 -25.86
CA GLY A 256 18.26 -8.23 -25.79
C GLY A 256 17.33 -7.74 -24.70
N THR A 257 17.75 -6.71 -23.95
CA THR A 257 16.95 -6.03 -22.94
C THR A 257 17.03 -4.52 -23.09
N ASN A 258 15.98 -3.80 -22.68
CA ASN A 258 15.96 -2.36 -22.75
C ASN A 258 15.37 -1.74 -21.45
N GLU A 259 14.19 -1.19 -21.45
CA GLU A 259 13.57 -0.47 -20.32
C GLU A 259 13.73 -1.20 -18.98
N VAL A 260 14.20 -0.48 -17.94
CA VAL A 260 14.58 -1.07 -16.64
C VAL A 260 13.83 -0.40 -15.51
N GLY A 261 12.98 -1.13 -14.81
CA GLY A 261 12.51 -0.77 -13.47
C GLY A 261 13.48 -1.33 -12.42
N TRP A 262 13.81 -0.56 -11.38
CA TRP A 262 14.76 -1.01 -10.38
C TRP A 262 14.53 -0.40 -9.00
N GLY A 263 15.02 -1.06 -7.97
CA GLY A 263 14.91 -0.58 -6.60
C GLY A 263 15.60 -1.47 -5.60
N HIS A 264 15.49 -1.08 -4.32
CA HIS A 264 15.90 -1.94 -3.21
C HIS A 264 14.84 -2.99 -2.94
N THR A 265 15.28 -4.16 -2.51
CA THR A 265 14.45 -5.20 -1.94
C THR A 265 14.48 -5.12 -0.41
N LYS A 266 13.52 -5.75 0.26
CA LYS A 266 13.43 -5.78 1.73
C LYS A 266 14.65 -6.43 2.40
N ASP A 267 15.28 -7.38 1.73
CA ASP A 267 16.50 -8.06 2.20
C ASP A 267 17.80 -7.29 1.90
N GLY A 268 17.69 -6.07 1.36
CA GLY A 268 18.82 -5.17 1.12
C GLY A 268 19.52 -5.34 -0.22
N ARG A 269 19.10 -6.27 -1.07
CA ARG A 269 19.58 -6.37 -2.45
C ARG A 269 19.01 -5.26 -3.33
N LEU A 270 19.53 -5.14 -4.55
CA LEU A 270 18.87 -4.42 -5.63
C LEU A 270 18.20 -5.41 -6.57
N ILE A 271 17.03 -5.03 -7.09
CA ILE A 271 16.33 -5.73 -8.16
C ILE A 271 16.31 -4.88 -9.43
N ALA A 272 16.46 -5.51 -10.58
CA ALA A 272 16.28 -4.91 -11.91
C ALA A 272 15.27 -5.75 -12.72
N VAL A 273 14.16 -5.13 -13.10
CA VAL A 273 13.16 -5.72 -14.00
C VAL A 273 13.31 -5.09 -15.37
N MET A 274 13.47 -5.90 -16.40
CA MET A 274 13.84 -5.46 -17.73
C MET A 274 12.86 -5.96 -18.79
N ARG A 275 12.52 -5.09 -19.73
CA ARG A 275 11.78 -5.48 -20.92
C ARG A 275 12.69 -6.18 -21.92
N THR A 276 12.19 -7.26 -22.56
CA THR A 276 12.87 -7.92 -23.68
C THR A 276 12.80 -7.08 -24.96
N GLU A 277 13.89 -7.05 -25.70
CA GLU A 277 13.95 -6.36 -27.00
C GLU A 277 13.75 -7.37 -28.16
N GLY A 278 12.97 -6.94 -29.15
CA GLY A 278 12.73 -7.73 -30.38
C GLY A 278 11.66 -8.82 -30.23
N GLU A 279 11.07 -8.97 -29.06
CA GLU A 279 9.91 -9.85 -28.85
C GLU A 279 8.59 -9.09 -29.00
N ASN A 280 7.57 -9.75 -29.58
CA ASN A 280 6.20 -9.22 -29.68
C ASN A 280 5.20 -10.35 -29.41
N PRO A 281 4.46 -10.33 -28.27
CA PRO A 281 4.52 -9.31 -27.23
C PRO A 281 5.85 -9.32 -26.47
N ALA A 282 6.25 -8.15 -25.99
CA ALA A 282 7.43 -8.00 -25.14
C ALA A 282 7.19 -8.68 -23.78
N ARG A 283 8.24 -9.24 -23.22
CA ARG A 283 8.21 -9.95 -21.93
C ARG A 283 9.17 -9.33 -20.94
N LEU A 284 9.02 -9.66 -19.67
CA LEU A 284 9.87 -9.16 -18.62
C LEU A 284 10.87 -10.20 -18.14
N ARG A 285 12.04 -9.71 -17.74
CA ARG A 285 13.10 -10.48 -17.10
C ARG A 285 13.50 -9.78 -15.80
N VAL A 286 14.09 -10.54 -14.89
CA VAL A 286 14.52 -10.04 -13.59
C VAL A 286 15.95 -10.46 -13.27
N SER A 287 16.65 -9.65 -12.49
CA SER A 287 18.02 -9.88 -12.01
C SER A 287 18.20 -9.17 -10.67
N TRP A 288 19.11 -9.67 -9.82
CA TRP A 288 19.42 -9.11 -8.51
C TRP A 288 20.91 -8.80 -8.37
N SER A 289 21.21 -7.82 -7.51
CA SER A 289 22.56 -7.46 -7.10
C SER A 289 22.66 -7.44 -5.57
N SER A 290 23.72 -8.03 -5.02
CA SER A 290 24.02 -8.04 -3.58
C SER A 290 25.21 -7.14 -3.22
N ASP A 291 25.70 -6.33 -4.17
CA ASP A 291 26.90 -5.50 -4.04
C ASP A 291 26.65 -4.07 -4.59
N ASP A 292 25.51 -3.51 -4.27
CA ASP A 292 25.13 -2.15 -4.71
C ASP A 292 25.13 -1.96 -6.23
N GLY A 293 24.82 -2.99 -7.00
CA GLY A 293 24.74 -2.90 -8.45
C GLY A 293 26.08 -2.94 -9.17
N HIS A 294 27.18 -3.36 -8.53
CA HIS A 294 28.46 -3.61 -9.20
C HIS A 294 28.42 -4.89 -10.03
N THR A 295 27.75 -5.92 -9.51
CA THR A 295 27.49 -7.16 -10.26
C THR A 295 26.03 -7.57 -10.14
N TRP A 296 25.54 -8.31 -11.13
CA TRP A 296 24.17 -8.76 -11.24
C TRP A 296 24.11 -10.24 -11.55
N THR A 297 23.11 -10.93 -11.04
CA THR A 297 22.81 -12.30 -11.43
C THR A 297 22.47 -12.36 -12.94
N PRO A 298 22.70 -13.49 -13.63
CA PRO A 298 22.17 -13.65 -14.98
C PRO A 298 20.68 -13.45 -15.01
N SER A 299 20.19 -12.63 -15.95
CA SER A 299 18.75 -12.34 -16.05
C SER A 299 17.94 -13.59 -16.33
N GLN A 300 16.82 -13.76 -15.64
CA GLN A 300 15.88 -14.86 -15.81
C GLN A 300 14.49 -14.37 -16.17
N PRO A 301 13.61 -15.21 -16.73
CA PRO A 301 12.20 -14.84 -16.93
C PRO A 301 11.57 -14.37 -15.62
N LEU A 302 10.82 -13.27 -15.65
CA LEU A 302 9.98 -12.87 -14.55
C LEU A 302 8.66 -13.61 -14.69
N LEU A 303 8.27 -14.35 -13.66
CA LEU A 303 7.05 -15.16 -13.68
C LEU A 303 5.94 -14.47 -12.88
N ASP A 304 4.72 -14.62 -13.34
CA ASP A 304 3.52 -14.20 -12.61
C ASP A 304 3.11 -15.25 -11.54
N PRO A 305 2.08 -14.98 -10.73
CA PRO A 305 1.61 -15.93 -9.72
C PRO A 305 1.22 -17.31 -10.27
N ASP A 306 0.80 -17.38 -11.52
CA ASP A 306 0.42 -18.63 -12.18
C ASP A 306 1.62 -19.37 -12.82
N GLY A 307 2.83 -18.81 -12.70
CA GLY A 307 4.07 -19.34 -13.25
C GLY A 307 4.27 -19.05 -14.75
N ALA A 308 3.45 -18.22 -15.35
CA ALA A 308 3.64 -17.76 -16.71
C ALA A 308 4.62 -16.59 -16.79
N GLN A 309 5.37 -16.47 -17.88
CA GLN A 309 6.26 -15.32 -18.03
C GLN A 309 5.45 -14.02 -18.25
N VAL A 310 5.72 -13.02 -17.44
CA VAL A 310 5.05 -11.71 -17.49
C VAL A 310 5.25 -11.06 -18.86
N ILE A 311 4.13 -10.68 -19.48
CA ILE A 311 4.09 -9.86 -20.69
C ILE A 311 3.92 -8.41 -20.27
N GLY A 312 4.75 -7.51 -20.81
CA GLY A 312 4.66 -6.10 -20.47
C GLY A 312 5.79 -5.25 -21.02
N ILE A 313 5.64 -3.95 -20.78
CA ILE A 313 6.62 -2.92 -21.12
C ILE A 313 6.75 -1.92 -19.97
N TYR A 314 7.78 -1.11 -20.03
CA TYR A 314 7.98 0.05 -19.17
C TYR A 314 7.86 -0.29 -17.67
N PRO A 315 8.59 -1.32 -17.16
CA PRO A 315 8.45 -1.75 -15.77
C PRO A 315 8.87 -0.63 -14.81
N ASP A 316 8.20 -0.58 -13.64
CA ASP A 316 8.61 0.22 -12.49
C ASP A 316 8.58 -0.64 -11.23
N VAL A 317 9.44 -0.35 -10.26
CA VAL A 317 9.55 -1.12 -9.02
C VAL A 317 9.63 -0.17 -7.84
N VAL A 318 8.77 -0.38 -6.86
CA VAL A 318 8.82 0.34 -5.58
C VAL A 318 8.71 -0.66 -4.44
N LEU A 319 9.51 -0.45 -3.40
CA LEU A 319 9.37 -1.11 -2.11
C LEU A 319 8.62 -0.16 -1.18
N GLN A 320 7.46 -0.57 -0.69
CA GLN A 320 6.73 0.21 0.31
C GLN A 320 7.46 0.19 1.66
N PRO A 321 7.28 1.21 2.50
CA PRO A 321 7.89 1.22 3.84
C PRO A 321 7.47 0.05 4.73
N ASN A 322 6.29 -0.54 4.51
CA ASN A 322 5.84 -1.75 5.21
C ASN A 322 6.50 -3.05 4.71
N GLY A 323 7.36 -2.97 3.69
CA GLY A 323 8.11 -4.10 3.16
C GLY A 323 7.44 -4.87 2.02
N VAL A 324 6.26 -4.44 1.55
CA VAL A 324 5.63 -4.98 0.33
C VAL A 324 6.30 -4.39 -0.90
N MET A 325 6.64 -5.21 -1.88
CA MET A 325 7.15 -4.74 -3.16
C MET A 325 6.04 -4.72 -4.21
N LEU A 326 5.98 -3.62 -4.96
CA LEU A 326 5.10 -3.47 -6.11
C LEU A 326 5.95 -3.35 -7.39
N MET A 327 5.54 -4.06 -8.42
CA MET A 327 6.10 -3.93 -9.76
C MET A 327 4.97 -3.66 -10.75
N SER A 328 5.05 -2.54 -11.46
CA SER A 328 4.06 -2.20 -12.47
C SER A 328 4.57 -2.42 -13.88
N THR A 329 3.65 -2.69 -14.81
CA THR A 329 3.93 -2.81 -16.24
C THR A 329 2.73 -2.43 -17.08
N GLY A 330 2.96 -1.95 -18.29
CA GLY A 330 1.91 -1.69 -19.28
C GLY A 330 1.88 -2.76 -20.36
N ARG A 331 0.80 -2.76 -21.14
CA ARG A 331 0.53 -3.64 -22.29
C ARG A 331 0.64 -5.15 -21.97
N PRO A 332 -0.43 -5.94 -22.17
CA PRO A 332 -1.71 -5.55 -22.75
C PRO A 332 -2.58 -4.66 -21.84
N ASP A 333 -2.40 -4.70 -20.54
CA ASP A 333 -3.05 -3.86 -19.56
C ASP A 333 -2.01 -3.13 -18.72
N ASN A 334 -2.41 -2.07 -18.04
CA ASN A 334 -1.60 -1.51 -16.95
C ASN A 334 -1.85 -2.33 -15.69
N ARG A 335 -0.85 -3.10 -15.27
CA ARG A 335 -0.94 -4.05 -14.17
C ARG A 335 0.08 -3.74 -13.10
N VAL A 336 -0.25 -4.09 -11.87
CA VAL A 336 0.69 -4.11 -10.75
C VAL A 336 0.76 -5.52 -10.18
N TYR A 337 1.96 -6.00 -10.01
CA TYR A 337 2.31 -7.26 -9.36
C TYR A 337 2.75 -6.96 -7.94
N ILE A 338 2.31 -7.76 -6.99
CA ILE A 338 2.53 -7.57 -5.57
C ILE A 338 3.34 -8.75 -5.04
N ASP A 339 4.40 -8.44 -4.31
CA ASP A 339 5.22 -9.38 -3.54
C ASP A 339 5.21 -8.95 -2.08
N TYR A 340 4.54 -9.72 -1.23
CA TYR A 340 4.42 -9.42 0.20
C TYR A 340 5.71 -9.66 0.97
N ASP A 341 6.60 -10.50 0.46
CA ASP A 341 7.92 -10.75 1.05
C ASP A 341 8.94 -9.64 0.71
N GLY A 342 8.68 -8.88 -0.35
CA GLY A 342 9.47 -7.73 -0.76
C GLY A 342 10.85 -8.07 -1.33
N THR A 343 11.07 -9.31 -1.79
CA THR A 343 12.33 -9.80 -2.34
C THR A 343 12.40 -9.74 -3.87
N GLY A 344 11.23 -9.69 -4.51
CA GLY A 344 11.06 -9.78 -5.97
C GLY A 344 11.31 -11.17 -6.54
N GLU A 345 11.48 -12.20 -5.70
CA GLU A 345 11.70 -13.59 -6.14
C GLU A 345 10.40 -14.28 -6.55
N THR A 346 9.32 -13.97 -5.85
CA THR A 346 7.97 -14.44 -6.13
C THR A 346 7.01 -13.26 -6.19
N TRP A 347 5.94 -13.41 -6.93
CA TRP A 347 4.86 -12.44 -7.00
C TRP A 347 3.56 -13.13 -6.60
N ASP A 348 2.92 -12.64 -5.56
CA ASP A 348 1.79 -13.30 -4.93
C ASP A 348 0.47 -12.96 -5.61
N GLU A 349 0.35 -11.73 -6.13
CA GLU A 349 -0.87 -11.22 -6.73
C GLU A 349 -0.59 -10.34 -7.95
N VAL A 350 -1.62 -10.19 -8.81
CA VAL A 350 -1.64 -9.23 -9.90
C VAL A 350 -2.96 -8.47 -9.91
N ARG A 351 -2.90 -7.15 -10.12
CA ARG A 351 -4.06 -6.28 -10.23
C ARG A 351 -4.02 -5.46 -11.51
N ASN A 352 -5.15 -5.40 -12.20
CA ASN A 352 -5.35 -4.49 -13.29
C ASN A 352 -5.69 -3.10 -12.75
N VAL A 353 -4.88 -2.11 -13.08
CA VAL A 353 -5.14 -0.70 -12.77
C VAL A 353 -5.95 -0.06 -13.89
N PHE A 354 -5.55 -0.31 -15.14
CA PHE A 354 -6.30 0.10 -16.34
C PHE A 354 -6.38 -1.05 -17.30
N THR A 355 -7.59 -1.37 -17.74
CA THR A 355 -7.82 -2.29 -18.86
C THR A 355 -7.62 -1.55 -20.17
N LEU A 356 -6.81 -2.12 -21.07
CA LEU A 356 -6.60 -1.64 -22.43
C LEU A 356 -7.40 -2.50 -23.40
N TYR A 357 -7.74 -1.90 -24.55
CA TYR A 357 -8.51 -2.59 -25.59
C TYR A 357 -7.61 -2.87 -26.78
N PRO A 358 -7.78 -4.00 -27.49
CA PRO A 358 -7.10 -4.21 -28.76
C PRO A 358 -7.47 -3.09 -29.73
N SER A 359 -6.44 -2.48 -30.34
CA SER A 359 -6.68 -1.41 -31.31
C SER A 359 -7.33 -1.96 -32.59
N ASP A 360 -8.35 -1.28 -33.10
CA ASP A 360 -9.04 -1.61 -34.37
C ASP A 360 -8.09 -1.61 -35.56
N THR A 361 -6.89 -1.08 -35.44
CA THR A 361 -5.87 -1.04 -36.50
C THR A 361 -5.19 -2.39 -36.73
N GLY A 362 -5.44 -3.41 -35.92
CA GLY A 362 -4.95 -4.78 -36.10
C GLY A 362 -3.42 -4.96 -36.05
N ASN A 363 -2.68 -3.97 -35.54
CA ASN A 363 -1.21 -3.96 -35.54
C ASN A 363 -0.60 -4.41 -34.20
N GLY A 364 -1.35 -5.10 -33.34
CA GLY A 364 -0.91 -5.56 -32.02
C GLY A 364 -0.79 -4.43 -30.99
N ARG A 365 -1.45 -3.31 -31.21
CA ARG A 365 -1.50 -2.16 -30.30
C ARG A 365 -2.78 -2.18 -29.48
N TYR A 366 -2.78 -1.41 -28.42
CA TYR A 366 -3.87 -1.29 -27.45
C TYR A 366 -4.31 0.15 -27.31
N ASP A 367 -5.61 0.36 -27.18
CA ASP A 367 -6.22 1.67 -26.97
C ASP A 367 -6.52 1.86 -25.47
N GLY A 368 -6.70 3.08 -25.02
CA GLY A 368 -6.99 3.44 -23.63
C GLY A 368 -5.81 4.07 -22.86
N SER A 369 -4.59 3.71 -23.21
CA SER A 369 -3.36 4.25 -22.64
C SER A 369 -2.18 3.96 -23.57
N SER A 370 -1.07 4.70 -23.43
CA SER A 370 0.20 4.34 -24.08
C SER A 370 0.88 3.13 -23.41
N GLY A 371 0.42 2.76 -22.21
CA GLY A 371 1.00 1.72 -21.37
C GLY A 371 2.23 2.17 -20.60
N ASN A 372 2.56 3.46 -20.64
CA ASN A 372 3.61 4.03 -19.82
C ASN A 372 3.02 4.48 -18.47
N GLN A 373 3.74 4.22 -17.40
CA GLN A 373 3.26 4.43 -16.05
C GLN A 373 4.43 4.68 -15.08
N SER A 374 4.14 5.12 -13.87
CA SER A 374 5.11 5.31 -12.80
C SER A 374 4.43 5.13 -11.45
N MET A 375 5.22 4.83 -10.42
CA MET A 375 4.71 4.66 -9.06
C MET A 375 5.51 5.48 -8.05
N THR A 376 4.83 5.94 -7.00
CA THR A 376 5.45 6.67 -5.88
C THR A 376 4.75 6.31 -4.57
N ASN A 377 5.52 5.94 -3.55
CA ASN A 377 4.96 5.68 -2.22
C ASN A 377 4.48 6.97 -1.56
N VAL A 378 3.33 6.90 -0.89
CA VAL A 378 2.71 8.04 -0.17
C VAL A 378 2.35 7.71 1.26
N GLY A 379 2.76 6.58 1.76
CA GLY A 379 2.52 6.12 3.13
C GLY A 379 3.13 4.75 3.36
N SER A 380 2.91 4.19 4.53
CA SER A 380 3.50 2.90 4.90
C SER A 380 3.06 1.74 4.00
N SER A 381 1.80 1.73 3.60
CA SER A 381 1.19 0.68 2.76
C SER A 381 0.58 1.22 1.47
N ARG A 382 0.74 2.52 1.18
CA ARG A 382 0.06 3.19 0.07
C ARG A 382 1.03 3.66 -0.99
N THR A 383 0.65 3.46 -2.23
CA THR A 383 1.42 3.84 -3.42
C THR A 383 0.49 4.47 -4.44
N LEU A 384 0.86 5.63 -4.96
CA LEU A 384 0.21 6.22 -6.11
C LEU A 384 0.77 5.59 -7.38
N PHE A 385 -0.11 5.07 -8.19
CA PHE A 385 0.14 4.66 -9.56
C PHE A 385 -0.30 5.80 -10.49
N PHE A 386 0.59 6.21 -11.39
CA PHE A 386 0.32 7.22 -12.39
C PHE A 386 0.32 6.59 -13.77
N GLY A 387 -0.69 6.88 -14.58
CA GLY A 387 -0.79 6.40 -15.94
C GLY A 387 -1.45 7.43 -16.86
N ASP A 388 -1.21 7.34 -18.15
CA ASP A 388 -1.95 8.12 -19.12
C ASP A 388 -3.27 7.44 -19.47
N ARG A 389 -4.30 8.26 -19.70
CA ARG A 389 -5.61 7.83 -20.17
C ARG A 389 -5.93 8.55 -21.48
N CYS A 390 -6.26 7.77 -22.50
CA CYS A 390 -6.61 8.27 -23.80
C CYS A 390 -7.41 7.20 -24.56
N HIS A 391 -8.19 7.62 -25.53
CA HIS A 391 -9.05 6.69 -26.26
C HIS A 391 -8.26 5.81 -27.23
N VAL A 392 -7.27 6.38 -27.92
CA VAL A 392 -6.50 5.71 -28.97
C VAL A 392 -5.06 5.49 -28.52
N TRP A 393 -4.47 4.37 -28.92
CA TRP A 393 -3.08 4.04 -28.64
C TRP A 393 -2.11 5.21 -28.89
N GLY A 394 -1.21 5.40 -27.92
CA GLY A 394 -0.26 6.50 -27.96
C GLY A 394 -0.91 7.86 -27.79
N CYS A 395 -2.15 7.93 -27.32
CA CYS A 395 -2.91 9.17 -27.12
C CYS A 395 -2.94 10.05 -28.38
N LYS A 396 -3.10 9.46 -29.53
CA LYS A 396 -3.00 10.13 -30.86
C LYS A 396 -4.31 10.63 -31.44
N ALA A 397 -5.43 10.52 -30.72
CA ALA A 397 -6.69 11.04 -31.21
C ALA A 397 -6.76 12.55 -31.12
N TYR A 398 -7.07 13.18 -32.27
CA TYR A 398 -7.06 14.64 -32.39
C TYR A 398 -8.26 15.35 -31.76
N ASN A 399 -9.32 14.62 -31.48
CA ASN A 399 -10.59 15.20 -31.03
C ASN A 399 -10.95 14.83 -29.58
N GLU A 400 -10.07 14.18 -28.87
CA GLU A 400 -10.37 13.67 -27.54
C GLU A 400 -9.47 14.27 -26.46
N GLN A 401 -10.06 14.42 -25.31
CA GLN A 401 -9.30 14.78 -24.12
C GLN A 401 -8.51 13.57 -23.66
N TYR A 402 -7.28 13.78 -23.30
CA TYR A 402 -6.47 12.80 -22.59
C TYR A 402 -5.87 13.45 -21.36
N GLY A 403 -5.39 12.64 -20.46
CA GLY A 403 -4.82 13.14 -19.23
C GLY A 403 -3.86 12.14 -18.60
N VAL A 404 -3.25 12.57 -17.54
CA VAL A 404 -2.58 11.72 -16.58
C VAL A 404 -3.49 11.60 -15.38
N VAL A 405 -3.70 10.36 -14.94
CA VAL A 405 -4.51 10.04 -13.78
C VAL A 405 -3.64 9.38 -12.72
N ALA A 406 -4.04 9.55 -11.48
CA ALA A 406 -3.52 8.81 -10.35
C ALA A 406 -4.53 7.78 -9.88
N VAL A 407 -4.04 6.68 -9.35
CA VAL A 407 -4.81 5.66 -8.64
C VAL A 407 -4.06 5.33 -7.36
N LEU A 408 -4.74 5.42 -6.23
CA LEU A 408 -4.18 5.01 -4.97
C LEU A 408 -4.30 3.49 -4.84
N MET A 409 -3.20 2.85 -4.53
CA MET A 409 -3.13 1.43 -4.23
C MET A 409 -2.73 1.25 -2.77
N ASN A 410 -3.44 0.41 -2.07
CA ASN A 410 -3.11 -0.01 -0.72
C ASN A 410 -2.71 -1.49 -0.73
N ALA A 411 -1.46 -1.78 -0.40
CA ALA A 411 -0.96 -3.14 -0.27
C ALA A 411 -0.39 -3.34 1.13
N VAL A 412 -0.92 -4.32 1.85
CA VAL A 412 -0.54 -4.58 3.24
C VAL A 412 0.30 -5.84 3.35
N THR A 413 1.22 -5.85 4.32
CA THR A 413 2.09 -6.99 4.57
C THR A 413 1.30 -8.19 5.06
N ASP A 414 1.92 -9.36 5.00
CA ASP A 414 1.40 -10.60 5.56
C ASP A 414 1.39 -10.63 7.11
N GLY A 415 1.37 -9.48 7.75
CA GLY A 415 1.31 -9.34 9.20
C GLY A 415 -0.11 -9.57 9.71
N VAL A 416 -0.33 -10.66 10.41
CA VAL A 416 -1.53 -10.90 11.21
C VAL A 416 -1.37 -10.19 12.55
N GLY A 417 -2.47 -9.74 13.16
CA GLY A 417 -2.48 -9.29 14.54
C GLY A 417 -2.04 -7.84 14.78
N LYS A 418 -2.25 -6.94 13.81
CA LYS A 418 -2.16 -5.51 14.08
C LYS A 418 -3.21 -5.12 15.13
N ILE A 419 -2.77 -4.48 16.22
CA ILE A 419 -3.67 -3.95 17.26
C ILE A 419 -4.13 -2.57 16.82
N ASP A 420 -5.43 -2.36 16.70
CA ASP A 420 -6.01 -1.05 16.36
C ASP A 420 -5.99 -0.13 17.60
N VAL A 421 -4.84 0.48 17.81
CA VAL A 421 -4.64 1.42 18.91
C VAL A 421 -5.50 2.67 18.74
N ALA A 422 -5.74 3.14 17.51
CA ALA A 422 -6.56 4.31 17.25
C ALA A 422 -8.00 4.12 17.75
N SER A 423 -8.62 2.99 17.41
CA SER A 423 -9.98 2.67 17.89
C SER A 423 -10.02 2.47 19.40
N GLN A 424 -9.01 1.79 19.99
CA GLN A 424 -8.94 1.64 21.45
C GLN A 424 -8.83 2.99 22.18
N LEU A 425 -8.06 3.94 21.63
CA LEU A 425 -7.96 5.31 22.16
C LEU A 425 -9.31 6.06 21.99
N ALA A 426 -9.95 5.93 20.85
CA ALA A 426 -11.22 6.61 20.56
C ALA A 426 -12.36 6.18 21.49
N VAL A 427 -12.40 4.90 21.88
CA VAL A 427 -13.41 4.39 22.85
C VAL A 427 -12.92 4.48 24.32
N GLY A 428 -11.69 4.93 24.55
CA GLY A 428 -11.15 5.21 25.89
C GLY A 428 -10.69 3.98 26.68
N VAL A 429 -10.51 2.82 26.04
CA VAL A 429 -9.98 1.60 26.69
C VAL A 429 -8.46 1.57 26.68
N ALA A 430 -7.82 2.23 25.71
CA ALA A 430 -6.39 2.51 25.72
C ALA A 430 -6.13 3.97 26.13
N THR A 431 -4.90 4.25 26.54
CA THR A 431 -4.46 5.61 26.89
C THR A 431 -3.03 5.85 26.46
N VAL A 432 -2.73 7.07 26.01
CA VAL A 432 -1.38 7.52 25.73
C VAL A 432 -1.01 8.68 26.64
N THR A 433 0.18 8.62 27.23
CA THR A 433 0.71 9.66 28.15
C THR A 433 2.19 9.89 27.86
N GLY A 434 2.72 11.07 28.16
CA GLY A 434 4.15 11.31 27.95
C GLY A 434 4.57 12.76 28.02
N ASP A 435 5.81 13.00 27.60
CA ASP A 435 6.46 14.30 27.58
C ASP A 435 6.30 14.90 26.18
N PHE A 436 5.16 15.53 25.92
CA PHE A 436 4.84 16.07 24.59
C PHE A 436 5.16 17.56 24.47
N ALA A 437 5.55 17.99 23.29
CA ALA A 437 5.62 19.42 22.96
C ALA A 437 4.24 20.07 23.12
N PRO A 438 4.19 21.37 23.47
CA PRO A 438 2.92 22.09 23.45
C PRO A 438 2.25 22.02 22.09
N ALA A 439 0.94 21.80 22.09
CA ALA A 439 0.16 21.75 20.86
C ALA A 439 0.32 23.06 20.06
N ASP A 440 0.66 22.94 18.80
CA ASP A 440 0.67 24.08 17.87
C ASP A 440 -0.74 24.22 17.27
N ALA A 441 -1.38 25.37 17.50
CA ALA A 441 -2.71 25.62 17.01
C ALA A 441 -2.86 25.58 15.46
N ARG A 442 -1.73 25.65 14.76
CA ARG A 442 -1.68 25.48 13.29
C ARG A 442 -1.72 24.02 12.86
N PHE A 443 -1.44 23.12 13.78
CA PHE A 443 -1.35 21.66 13.55
C PHE A 443 -2.09 20.93 14.63
N PRO A 444 -3.44 20.95 14.61
CA PRO A 444 -4.26 20.27 15.60
C PRO A 444 -4.03 18.75 15.62
N GLU A 445 -3.46 18.19 14.54
CA GLU A 445 -3.09 16.79 14.40
C GLU A 445 -1.81 16.43 15.19
N GLN A 446 -0.97 17.41 15.55
CA GLN A 446 0.19 17.18 16.43
C GLN A 446 -0.27 16.98 17.86
N ARG A 447 -0.80 15.82 18.14
CA ARG A 447 -1.32 15.39 19.43
C ARG A 447 -0.79 13.98 19.77
N PRO A 448 -0.89 13.55 21.03
CA PRO A 448 -0.40 12.22 21.41
C PRO A 448 -0.97 11.06 20.58
N GLU A 449 -2.22 11.16 20.18
CA GLU A 449 -2.92 10.15 19.38
C GLU A 449 -2.43 10.12 17.93
N GLY A 450 -1.81 11.20 17.42
CA GLY A 450 -1.27 11.27 16.07
C GLY A 450 -0.15 10.28 15.77
N ALA A 451 0.38 9.59 16.76
CA ALA A 451 1.30 8.46 16.55
C ALA A 451 0.60 7.13 16.23
N PHE A 452 -0.72 7.11 16.10
CA PHE A 452 -1.51 5.89 15.96
C PHE A 452 -2.63 6.02 14.92
N ASP A 453 -2.63 7.08 14.12
CA ASP A 453 -3.73 7.40 13.21
C ASP A 453 -3.54 6.84 11.79
N GLY A 454 -2.49 6.03 11.59
CA GLY A 454 -2.15 5.44 10.30
C GLY A 454 -1.54 6.43 9.31
N SER A 455 -1.29 7.67 9.74
CA SER A 455 -0.78 8.73 8.89
C SER A 455 0.73 8.73 8.79
N SER A 456 1.25 8.80 7.57
CA SER A 456 2.66 9.12 7.33
C SER A 456 2.95 10.63 7.29
N ARG A 457 1.94 11.47 7.51
CA ARG A 457 2.10 12.92 7.45
C ARG A 457 2.86 13.43 8.67
N PRO A 458 3.93 14.21 8.50
CA PRO A 458 4.69 14.75 9.62
C PRO A 458 3.90 15.68 10.54
N ASN A 459 2.77 16.21 10.04
CA ASN A 459 1.85 17.02 10.84
C ASN A 459 1.01 16.18 11.80
N SER A 460 0.82 14.90 11.51
CA SER A 460 0.10 13.95 12.34
C SER A 460 1.12 13.13 13.11
N ALA A 461 1.65 13.68 14.16
CA ALA A 461 2.71 13.07 14.95
C ALA A 461 2.57 13.39 16.44
N ALA A 462 2.90 12.43 17.30
CA ALA A 462 3.17 12.69 18.70
C ALA A 462 4.58 13.28 18.84
N VAL A 463 4.69 14.56 19.10
CA VAL A 463 5.99 15.24 19.21
C VAL A 463 6.53 15.11 20.63
N LEU A 464 7.48 14.21 20.83
CA LEU A 464 8.19 14.09 22.12
C LEU A 464 9.13 15.28 22.31
N SER A 465 9.12 15.88 23.49
CA SER A 465 10.00 17.02 23.81
C SER A 465 10.45 16.97 25.26
N GLY A 466 11.74 16.76 25.43
CA GLY A 466 12.38 16.77 26.79
C GLY A 466 12.65 18.17 27.28
N SER A 467 12.25 18.50 28.50
CA SER A 467 12.66 19.73 29.17
C SER A 467 14.05 19.56 29.78
N GLY A 468 15.01 20.35 29.32
CA GLY A 468 16.38 20.33 29.83
C GLY A 468 17.13 19.04 29.48
N SER A 469 17.67 18.32 30.47
CA SER A 469 18.40 17.05 30.29
C SER A 469 17.51 15.81 30.43
N GLY A 470 16.19 15.96 30.48
CA GLY A 470 15.23 14.83 30.58
C GLY A 470 15.18 14.02 29.32
N THR A 471 15.05 12.72 29.46
CA THR A 471 14.77 11.79 28.36
C THR A 471 13.26 11.78 28.09
N PRO A 472 12.77 12.36 26.98
CA PRO A 472 11.34 12.40 26.73
C PRO A 472 10.84 11.00 26.39
N ALA A 473 9.63 10.70 26.86
CA ALA A 473 9.01 9.41 26.67
C ALA A 473 7.52 9.54 26.36
N MET A 474 7.01 8.64 25.52
CA MET A 474 5.59 8.36 25.31
C MET A 474 5.30 6.95 25.82
N THR A 475 4.20 6.78 26.54
CA THR A 475 3.74 5.48 27.03
C THR A 475 2.31 5.24 26.57
N LEU A 476 2.11 4.22 25.75
CA LEU A 476 0.84 3.66 25.41
C LEU A 476 0.47 2.59 26.44
N LYS A 477 -0.76 2.60 26.94
CA LYS A 477 -1.38 1.51 27.65
C LYS A 477 -2.50 0.91 26.81
N LEU A 478 -2.40 -0.35 26.44
CA LEU A 478 -3.42 -1.11 25.71
C LEU A 478 -4.59 -1.52 26.64
N ASP A 479 -5.72 -1.89 26.06
CA ASP A 479 -6.90 -2.35 26.78
C ASP A 479 -6.63 -3.58 27.67
N ARG A 480 -5.79 -4.50 27.18
CA ARG A 480 -5.38 -5.74 27.86
C ARG A 480 -3.93 -6.11 27.53
N PRO A 481 -3.32 -7.09 28.22
CA PRO A 481 -2.05 -7.68 27.79
C PRO A 481 -2.17 -8.41 26.46
N TYR A 482 -1.16 -8.27 25.60
CA TYR A 482 -0.96 -8.99 24.34
C TYR A 482 0.42 -9.64 24.33
N SER A 483 0.57 -10.68 23.53
CA SER A 483 1.85 -11.31 23.23
C SER A 483 2.52 -10.57 22.07
N ILE A 484 3.12 -9.42 22.36
CA ILE A 484 3.67 -8.52 21.34
C ILE A 484 4.97 -9.10 20.80
N ASP A 485 5.10 -9.18 19.47
CA ASP A 485 6.24 -9.76 18.76
C ASP A 485 6.75 -8.92 17.57
N ARG A 486 6.02 -7.85 17.21
CA ARG A 486 6.46 -6.89 16.18
C ARG A 486 6.06 -5.48 16.56
N ILE A 487 6.96 -4.54 16.26
CA ILE A 487 6.70 -3.09 16.33
C ILE A 487 7.03 -2.47 14.97
N GLY A 488 6.11 -1.67 14.45
CA GLY A 488 6.37 -0.70 13.40
C GLY A 488 6.60 0.68 14.00
N LEU A 489 7.67 1.35 13.63
CA LEU A 489 7.99 2.69 14.10
C LEU A 489 8.39 3.59 12.94
N MET A 490 7.71 4.74 12.82
CA MET A 490 8.06 5.81 11.91
C MET A 490 8.37 7.08 12.72
N LEU A 491 9.57 7.61 12.55
CA LEU A 491 9.97 8.88 13.16
C LEU A 491 9.90 9.99 12.11
N GLY A 492 9.70 11.21 12.56
CA GLY A 492 9.73 12.40 11.71
C GLY A 492 11.08 12.54 11.00
N ASN A 493 11.09 13.33 9.95
CA ASN A 493 12.18 13.45 8.99
C ASN A 493 13.15 14.60 9.27
N GLY A 494 14.20 14.68 8.44
CA GLY A 494 15.08 15.85 8.30
C GLY A 494 16.39 15.79 9.08
N ALA A 495 16.50 14.95 10.11
CA ALA A 495 17.74 14.71 10.85
C ALA A 495 17.77 13.26 11.34
N PRO A 496 18.95 12.68 11.58
CA PRO A 496 19.02 11.40 12.26
C PRO A 496 18.33 11.49 13.62
N LEU A 497 17.34 10.63 13.83
CA LEU A 497 16.61 10.54 15.10
C LEU A 497 16.88 9.18 15.73
N ASP A 498 17.07 9.18 17.04
CA ASP A 498 17.24 7.95 17.81
C ASP A 498 16.02 7.76 18.71
N ALA A 499 15.51 6.55 18.76
CA ALA A 499 14.41 6.19 19.63
C ALA A 499 14.54 4.72 20.07
N ASN A 500 14.08 4.44 21.28
CA ASN A 500 14.01 3.08 21.77
C ASN A 500 12.56 2.74 22.10
N VAL A 501 12.14 1.51 21.79
CA VAL A 501 10.86 0.97 22.22
C VAL A 501 11.09 -0.12 23.27
N GLN A 502 10.34 -0.04 24.34
CA GLN A 502 10.38 -0.98 25.47
C GLN A 502 8.97 -1.44 25.80
N LEU A 503 8.85 -2.67 26.27
CA LEU A 503 7.60 -3.31 26.65
C LEU A 503 7.52 -3.50 28.17
N SER A 504 6.28 -3.50 28.68
CA SER A 504 6.03 -3.76 30.11
C SER A 504 4.65 -4.38 30.31
N LEU A 505 4.52 -5.30 31.26
CA LEU A 505 3.23 -5.85 31.67
C LEU A 505 2.53 -4.96 32.70
N ASP A 506 3.28 -4.29 33.58
CA ASP A 506 2.76 -3.56 34.74
C ASP A 506 2.98 -2.03 34.67
N GLY A 507 3.61 -1.53 33.58
CA GLY A 507 3.98 -0.11 33.42
C GLY A 507 5.09 0.37 34.34
N ARG A 508 5.73 -0.51 35.10
CA ARG A 508 6.79 -0.20 36.08
C ARG A 508 8.12 -0.85 35.75
N ARG A 509 8.08 -2.14 35.37
CA ARG A 509 9.26 -2.91 34.97
C ARG A 509 9.30 -2.98 33.44
N TRP A 510 10.35 -2.46 32.85
CA TRP A 510 10.51 -2.35 31.42
C TRP A 510 11.52 -3.35 30.89
N SER A 511 11.24 -3.91 29.74
CA SER A 511 12.17 -4.76 29.00
C SER A 511 13.44 -4.01 28.60
N ARG A 512 14.45 -4.72 28.12
CA ARG A 512 15.46 -4.08 27.27
C ARG A 512 14.77 -3.53 26.02
N PRO A 513 15.36 -2.49 25.37
CA PRO A 513 14.79 -2.02 24.11
C PRO A 513 14.63 -3.16 23.10
N VAL A 514 13.40 -3.36 22.64
CA VAL A 514 13.07 -4.31 21.56
C VAL A 514 13.30 -3.67 20.18
N VAL A 515 13.20 -2.36 20.10
CA VAL A 515 13.52 -1.57 18.91
C VAL A 515 14.51 -0.48 19.30
N ARG A 516 15.49 -0.25 18.43
CA ARG A 516 16.36 0.92 18.46
C ARG A 516 16.49 1.48 17.06
N THR A 517 16.15 2.72 16.85
CA THR A 517 16.22 3.40 15.56
C THR A 517 17.29 4.48 15.60
N VAL A 518 18.16 4.46 14.63
CA VAL A 518 19.12 5.52 14.31
C VAL A 518 18.95 5.86 12.84
N ASP A 519 18.92 7.13 12.49
CA ASP A 519 18.75 7.62 11.13
C ASP A 519 17.34 7.33 10.54
N SER A 520 16.46 8.28 10.70
CA SER A 520 15.08 8.27 10.18
C SER A 520 14.86 9.26 9.03
N ARG A 521 15.94 9.68 8.35
CA ARG A 521 15.88 10.71 7.29
C ARG A 521 15.04 10.32 6.10
N ASP A 522 14.85 9.04 5.88
CA ASP A 522 14.03 8.50 4.80
C ASP A 522 12.52 8.52 5.10
N HIS A 523 12.14 8.92 6.33
CA HIS A 523 10.75 9.00 6.78
C HIS A 523 9.96 7.73 6.43
N SER A 524 10.51 6.56 6.71
CA SER A 524 9.92 5.28 6.42
C SER A 524 9.48 4.54 7.67
N MET A 525 8.42 3.73 7.54
CA MET A 525 8.04 2.78 8.59
C MET A 525 9.10 1.68 8.68
N ARG A 526 9.59 1.43 9.89
CA ARG A 526 10.56 0.37 10.15
C ARG A 526 9.94 -0.68 11.05
N TYR A 527 9.81 -1.89 10.54
CA TYR A 527 9.31 -3.03 11.30
C TYR A 527 10.46 -3.79 11.94
N THR A 528 10.27 -4.16 13.19
CA THR A 528 11.21 -4.97 13.96
C THR A 528 10.47 -6.16 14.57
N ASP A 529 10.89 -7.36 14.20
CA ASP A 529 10.41 -8.61 14.77
C ASP A 529 11.31 -9.05 15.93
N PHE A 530 10.72 -9.58 16.98
CA PHE A 530 11.43 -10.07 18.17
C PHE A 530 10.63 -11.21 18.83
N PRO A 531 11.25 -12.03 19.69
CA PRO A 531 10.54 -13.04 20.44
C PRO A 531 9.38 -12.46 21.23
N ALA A 532 8.20 -13.06 21.12
CA ALA A 532 6.97 -12.59 21.72
C ALA A 532 7.12 -12.31 23.23
N GLN A 533 6.59 -11.20 23.71
CA GLN A 533 6.63 -10.78 25.09
C GLN A 533 5.25 -10.32 25.55
N GLN A 534 4.78 -10.85 26.67
CA GLN A 534 3.53 -10.40 27.27
C GLN A 534 3.67 -8.96 27.77
N ALA A 535 2.89 -8.06 27.18
CA ALA A 535 2.92 -6.64 27.54
C ALA A 535 1.54 -5.99 27.40
N GLN A 536 1.26 -5.05 28.29
CA GLN A 536 0.12 -4.14 28.19
C GLN A 536 0.57 -2.69 27.95
N TYR A 537 1.86 -2.42 28.12
CA TYR A 537 2.43 -1.08 27.97
C TYR A 537 3.55 -1.10 26.95
N VAL A 538 3.53 -0.13 26.03
CA VAL A 538 4.58 0.13 25.06
C VAL A 538 5.12 1.52 25.31
N ARG A 539 6.43 1.68 25.47
CA ARG A 539 7.07 2.97 25.72
C ARG A 539 8.07 3.29 24.64
N VAL A 540 7.92 4.44 24.03
CA VAL A 540 8.93 5.04 23.15
C VAL A 540 9.69 6.09 23.92
N THR A 541 11.02 6.04 23.88
CA THR A 541 11.92 7.04 24.49
C THR A 541 12.84 7.62 23.43
N ALA A 542 13.07 8.94 23.50
CA ALA A 542 13.98 9.64 22.61
C ALA A 542 15.20 10.19 23.40
N PRO A 543 16.29 10.61 22.74
CA PRO A 543 17.47 11.13 23.41
C PRO A 543 17.16 12.32 24.34
N ALA A 544 17.92 12.44 25.42
CA ALA A 544 17.74 13.52 26.37
C ALA A 544 17.87 14.90 25.71
N GLY A 545 16.90 15.76 25.96
CA GLY A 545 16.86 17.13 25.43
C GLY A 545 16.49 17.21 23.94
N SER A 546 16.13 16.09 23.31
CA SER A 546 15.68 16.09 21.90
C SER A 546 14.21 16.50 21.76
N THR A 547 13.87 16.92 20.54
CA THR A 547 12.49 16.99 20.05
C THR A 547 12.35 15.96 18.96
N THR A 548 11.53 14.94 19.19
CA THR A 548 11.42 13.78 18.30
C THR A 548 9.96 13.54 17.94
N PRO A 549 9.57 13.79 16.69
CA PRO A 549 8.26 13.41 16.20
C PRO A 549 8.18 11.89 16.05
N VAL A 550 7.21 11.25 16.69
CA VAL A 550 6.78 9.87 16.42
C VAL A 550 5.59 9.99 15.49
N THR A 551 5.82 9.75 14.22
CA THR A 551 4.78 9.91 13.17
C THR A 551 3.82 8.75 13.21
N GLU A 552 4.32 7.50 13.39
CA GLU A 552 3.47 6.33 13.50
C GLU A 552 4.13 5.27 14.38
N LEU A 553 3.32 4.61 15.20
CA LEU A 553 3.69 3.47 16.04
C LEU A 553 2.64 2.38 15.90
N GLU A 554 3.00 1.30 15.24
CA GLU A 554 2.16 0.12 15.10
C GLU A 554 2.61 -0.98 16.07
N VAL A 555 1.65 -1.69 16.66
CA VAL A 555 1.86 -2.78 17.62
C VAL A 555 1.19 -4.04 17.09
N TYR A 556 1.91 -5.16 17.12
CA TYR A 556 1.43 -6.43 16.59
C TYR A 556 1.56 -7.56 17.62
N SER A 557 0.59 -8.46 17.56
CA SER A 557 0.52 -9.70 18.31
C SER A 557 0.12 -10.82 17.35
N SER A 558 1.09 -11.56 16.81
CA SER A 558 0.85 -12.53 15.72
C SER A 558 0.00 -13.74 16.13
N ASP A 559 -0.19 -13.97 17.43
CA ASP A 559 -1.07 -15.00 17.96
C ASP A 559 -2.56 -14.60 17.98
N VAL A 560 -2.88 -13.35 17.66
CA VAL A 560 -4.25 -12.81 17.60
C VAL A 560 -4.62 -12.44 16.17
N GLN A 561 -5.73 -12.95 15.66
CA GLN A 561 -6.34 -12.50 14.42
C GLN A 561 -7.27 -11.33 14.73
N THR A 562 -6.82 -10.12 14.46
CA THR A 562 -7.55 -8.87 14.72
C THR A 562 -8.27 -8.32 13.48
N PHE A 563 -8.03 -8.89 12.31
CA PHE A 563 -8.56 -8.51 10.99
C PHE A 563 -8.16 -7.11 10.48
N GLU A 564 -7.35 -6.35 11.22
CA GLU A 564 -7.00 -4.96 10.88
C GLU A 564 -6.06 -4.84 9.66
N ASN A 565 -5.30 -5.88 9.36
CA ASN A 565 -4.43 -5.94 8.17
C ASN A 565 -5.02 -6.81 7.05
N ASP A 566 -6.23 -7.29 7.23
CA ASP A 566 -6.90 -8.09 6.22
C ASP A 566 -7.69 -7.18 5.25
N PRO A 567 -7.90 -7.61 4.00
CA PRO A 567 -8.59 -6.79 3.03
C PRO A 567 -10.06 -6.65 3.39
N VAL A 568 -10.55 -5.42 3.51
CA VAL A 568 -11.96 -5.15 3.69
C VAL A 568 -12.75 -5.72 2.51
N TYR A 569 -13.83 -6.43 2.79
CA TYR A 569 -14.64 -7.23 1.86
C TYR A 569 -13.92 -8.44 1.24
N GLY A 570 -12.69 -8.72 1.65
CA GLY A 570 -11.92 -9.90 1.26
C GLY A 570 -12.04 -11.07 2.24
N ILE A 571 -11.46 -12.19 1.86
CA ILE A 571 -11.26 -13.34 2.75
C ILE A 571 -10.05 -13.04 3.64
N PRO A 572 -10.17 -13.18 4.97
CA PRO A 572 -9.04 -12.94 5.86
C PRO A 572 -7.94 -13.98 5.66
N ARG A 573 -6.71 -13.57 5.88
CA ARG A 573 -5.53 -14.43 5.70
C ARG A 573 -5.51 -15.60 6.65
N GLY A 574 -5.04 -16.72 6.12
CA GLY A 574 -4.94 -17.96 6.86
C GLY A 574 -6.29 -18.60 7.18
N PHE A 575 -7.39 -18.12 6.60
CA PHE A 575 -8.66 -18.82 6.60
C PHE A 575 -8.80 -19.64 5.32
N VAL A 576 -9.40 -20.80 5.44
CA VAL A 576 -9.75 -21.70 4.34
C VAL A 576 -11.26 -21.95 4.34
N ASP A 577 -11.79 -22.50 3.24
CA ASP A 577 -13.22 -22.79 3.08
C ASP A 577 -14.16 -21.63 3.42
N ALA A 578 -13.68 -20.40 3.17
CA ALA A 578 -14.46 -19.19 3.42
C ALA A 578 -15.51 -18.99 2.31
N ARG A 579 -16.78 -19.04 2.70
CA ARG A 579 -17.93 -18.80 1.82
C ARG A 579 -18.89 -17.83 2.46
N ASN A 580 -19.37 -16.83 1.71
CA ASN A 580 -20.25 -15.77 2.21
C ASN A 580 -19.67 -15.09 3.47
N THR A 581 -18.35 -14.97 3.51
CA THR A 581 -17.57 -14.48 4.64
C THR A 581 -16.57 -13.45 4.14
N THR A 582 -16.49 -12.33 4.82
CA THR A 582 -15.58 -11.22 4.46
C THR A 582 -15.10 -10.49 5.71
N VAL A 583 -14.01 -9.77 5.60
CA VAL A 583 -13.65 -8.73 6.56
C VAL A 583 -14.60 -7.55 6.39
N ASN A 584 -15.07 -6.98 7.49
CA ASN A 584 -16.05 -5.89 7.51
C ASN A 584 -15.62 -4.78 8.46
N ASP A 585 -15.79 -3.53 8.01
CA ASP A 585 -15.50 -2.30 8.75
C ASP A 585 -16.72 -1.36 8.87
N GLN A 586 -17.88 -1.74 8.31
CA GLN A 586 -19.02 -0.85 8.13
C GLN A 586 -20.17 -1.10 9.12
N GLU A 587 -20.66 -2.34 9.24
CA GLU A 587 -21.93 -2.61 9.96
C GLU A 587 -21.72 -2.73 11.47
N VAL A 588 -20.91 -3.67 11.89
CA VAL A 588 -20.49 -3.87 13.27
C VAL A 588 -18.98 -3.85 13.26
N LYS A 589 -18.41 -2.73 13.63
CA LYS A 589 -16.98 -2.57 13.76
C LYS A 589 -16.42 -3.61 14.74
N GLY A 590 -15.14 -3.85 14.71
CA GLY A 590 -14.48 -4.81 15.57
C GLY A 590 -14.65 -4.54 17.08
N TRP A 591 -14.19 -5.45 17.89
CA TRP A 591 -14.22 -5.31 19.35
C TRP A 591 -13.11 -4.40 19.86
N ASN A 592 -13.42 -3.10 20.06
CA ASN A 592 -12.49 -2.02 20.30
C ASN A 592 -11.50 -1.82 19.12
N SER A 593 -11.93 -2.17 17.93
CA SER A 593 -11.15 -2.14 16.69
C SER A 593 -12.02 -1.69 15.51
N SER A 594 -11.44 -1.48 14.34
CA SER A 594 -12.18 -1.02 13.17
C SER A 594 -12.72 -2.14 12.31
N SER A 595 -12.14 -3.35 12.37
CA SER A 595 -12.47 -4.46 11.49
C SER A 595 -12.91 -5.70 12.24
N SER A 596 -13.68 -6.56 11.59
CA SER A 596 -14.09 -7.86 12.12
C SER A 596 -14.37 -8.86 10.99
N LEU A 597 -14.32 -10.15 11.28
CA LEU A 597 -14.81 -11.18 10.38
C LEU A 597 -16.33 -11.15 10.36
N ARG A 598 -16.95 -11.04 9.18
CA ARG A 598 -18.38 -11.13 8.97
C ARG A 598 -18.76 -12.42 8.27
N LEU A 599 -19.66 -13.19 8.85
CA LEU A 599 -20.33 -14.30 8.22
C LEU A 599 -21.74 -13.81 7.82
N PHE A 600 -21.99 -13.66 6.53
CA PHE A 600 -23.23 -13.10 6.01
C PHE A 600 -24.10 -14.19 5.40
N ASP A 601 -25.21 -14.49 6.06
CA ASP A 601 -26.23 -15.41 5.56
C ASP A 601 -27.06 -14.72 4.45
N LYS A 602 -26.56 -14.83 3.22
CA LYS A 602 -27.08 -14.11 2.06
C LYS A 602 -28.07 -14.93 1.23
N PHE A 603 -27.89 -16.25 1.19
CA PHE A 603 -28.64 -17.13 0.31
C PHE A 603 -29.40 -18.18 1.11
N LEU A 604 -30.60 -18.56 0.63
CA LEU A 604 -31.46 -19.54 1.29
C LEU A 604 -30.89 -20.98 1.27
N ASP A 605 -29.94 -21.25 0.39
CA ASP A 605 -29.44 -22.58 0.12
C ASP A 605 -27.96 -22.77 0.47
N ASP A 606 -27.28 -21.73 1.06
CA ASP A 606 -25.84 -21.77 1.29
C ASP A 606 -25.44 -21.01 2.55
N ASN A 607 -24.92 -21.70 3.53
CA ASN A 607 -24.47 -21.13 4.79
C ASN A 607 -23.17 -20.32 4.58
N ALA A 608 -22.99 -19.26 5.37
CA ALA A 608 -21.69 -18.64 5.50
C ALA A 608 -20.79 -19.52 6.36
N THR A 609 -19.54 -19.70 5.95
CA THR A 609 -18.58 -20.50 6.68
C THR A 609 -17.16 -19.93 6.55
N ALA A 610 -16.33 -20.12 7.56
CA ALA A 610 -14.91 -19.79 7.54
C ALA A 610 -14.15 -20.67 8.52
N THR A 611 -13.08 -21.30 8.07
CA THR A 611 -12.22 -22.17 8.87
C THR A 611 -10.86 -21.54 9.07
N LYS A 612 -10.43 -21.40 10.33
CA LYS A 612 -9.06 -21.04 10.71
C LYS A 612 -8.31 -22.30 11.13
N PRO A 613 -7.41 -22.85 10.30
CA PRO A 613 -6.59 -23.98 10.70
C PRO A 613 -5.54 -23.56 11.74
N ALA A 614 -5.14 -24.52 12.57
CA ALA A 614 -4.07 -24.38 13.54
C ALA A 614 -3.17 -25.60 13.54
N ALA A 615 -2.00 -25.49 14.16
CA ALA A 615 -1.12 -26.64 14.35
C ALA A 615 -1.81 -27.72 15.22
N PRO A 616 -1.75 -29.01 14.85
CA PRO A 616 -2.41 -30.08 15.59
C PRO A 616 -1.88 -30.25 17.02
N VAL A 617 -2.78 -30.21 18.00
CA VAL A 617 -2.46 -30.32 19.44
C VAL A 617 -3.43 -31.26 20.16
N GLU A 618 -3.06 -31.78 21.35
CA GLU A 618 -3.95 -32.61 22.19
C GLU A 618 -4.95 -31.77 23.00
N HIS A 619 -4.55 -30.56 23.38
CA HIS A 619 -5.36 -29.61 24.13
C HIS A 619 -5.30 -28.25 23.46
N GLN A 620 -6.44 -27.75 22.98
CA GLN A 620 -6.60 -26.49 22.29
C GLN A 620 -7.47 -25.54 23.10
N ARG A 621 -7.03 -24.28 23.20
CA ARG A 621 -7.86 -23.18 23.66
C ARG A 621 -8.02 -22.16 22.54
N ALA A 622 -9.27 -21.93 22.13
CA ALA A 622 -9.62 -20.83 21.24
C ALA A 622 -10.35 -19.75 22.02
N THR A 623 -10.01 -18.49 21.78
CA THR A 623 -10.76 -17.34 22.30
C THR A 623 -11.15 -16.41 21.16
N PHE A 624 -12.31 -15.83 21.22
CA PHE A 624 -12.77 -14.82 20.27
C PHE A 624 -13.86 -13.94 20.87
N ALA A 625 -14.07 -12.78 20.32
CA ALA A 625 -15.26 -12.00 20.55
C ALA A 625 -16.32 -12.30 19.48
N TRP A 626 -17.57 -12.38 19.86
CA TRP A 626 -18.69 -12.65 18.98
C TRP A 626 -19.75 -11.56 19.09
N SER A 627 -20.35 -11.18 17.96
CA SER A 627 -21.47 -10.24 17.87
C SER A 627 -22.43 -10.65 16.76
N THR A 628 -23.61 -10.03 16.72
CA THR A 628 -24.61 -10.20 15.65
C THR A 628 -25.43 -8.93 15.46
N ASN A 629 -25.81 -8.65 14.21
CA ASN A 629 -26.75 -7.58 13.88
C ASN A 629 -28.22 -8.05 13.94
N ASP A 630 -28.42 -9.36 13.90
CA ASP A 630 -29.76 -9.99 13.96
C ASP A 630 -29.62 -11.46 14.39
N PHE A 631 -30.26 -11.83 15.48
CA PHE A 631 -30.13 -13.16 16.06
C PHE A 631 -31.42 -13.99 15.87
N ARG A 632 -31.74 -14.32 14.61
CA ARG A 632 -32.90 -15.17 14.26
C ARG A 632 -32.56 -16.61 13.95
N GLY A 633 -31.31 -16.93 13.71
CA GLY A 633 -30.80 -18.26 13.42
C GLY A 633 -29.61 -18.62 14.30
N PRO A 634 -29.23 -19.90 14.37
CA PRO A 634 -28.14 -20.33 15.20
C PRO A 634 -26.77 -19.89 14.65
N PHE A 635 -25.87 -19.56 15.57
CA PHE A 635 -24.44 -19.39 15.30
C PHE A 635 -23.71 -20.67 15.68
N THR A 636 -23.02 -21.30 14.74
CA THR A 636 -22.30 -22.56 14.97
C THR A 636 -20.79 -22.29 14.95
N PHE A 637 -20.07 -22.89 15.88
CA PHE A 637 -18.62 -22.96 15.88
C PHE A 637 -18.19 -24.39 16.20
N ALA A 638 -17.16 -24.85 15.47
CA ALA A 638 -16.71 -26.23 15.53
C ALA A 638 -15.19 -26.28 15.66
N VAL A 639 -14.70 -27.23 16.47
CA VAL A 639 -13.26 -27.47 16.56
C VAL A 639 -12.93 -28.55 15.54
N GLU A 640 -11.96 -28.28 14.70
CA GLU A 640 -11.43 -29.21 13.70
C GLU A 640 -10.32 -30.07 14.32
N GLY A 641 -10.10 -31.25 13.75
CA GLY A 641 -9.10 -32.19 14.23
C GLY A 641 -8.68 -33.20 13.16
N ASP A 642 -7.82 -34.11 13.54
CA ASP A 642 -7.45 -35.27 12.72
C ASP A 642 -7.61 -36.59 13.49
N ALA A 643 -7.91 -37.66 12.77
CA ALA A 643 -7.95 -39.04 13.26
C ALA A 643 -7.24 -39.94 12.26
N GLY A 644 -6.01 -40.34 12.57
CA GLY A 644 -5.20 -41.21 11.69
C GLY A 644 -4.79 -40.52 10.37
N GLY A 645 -4.83 -39.17 10.31
CA GLY A 645 -4.55 -38.38 9.13
C GLY A 645 -5.79 -37.97 8.34
N ASP A 646 -6.98 -38.40 8.72
CA ASP A 646 -8.25 -37.95 8.15
C ASP A 646 -8.78 -36.73 8.92
N ALA A 647 -9.26 -35.71 8.20
CA ALA A 647 -9.90 -34.53 8.80
C ALA A 647 -11.23 -34.93 9.45
N VAL A 648 -11.43 -34.55 10.72
CA VAL A 648 -12.64 -34.79 11.50
C VAL A 648 -13.06 -33.52 12.24
N THR A 649 -14.32 -33.47 12.68
CA THR A 649 -14.85 -32.37 13.47
C THR A 649 -15.35 -32.87 14.84
N PRO A 650 -14.43 -33.06 15.82
CA PRO A 650 -14.78 -33.68 17.11
C PRO A 650 -15.79 -32.88 17.93
N TRP A 651 -15.73 -31.56 17.86
CA TRP A 651 -16.60 -30.70 18.65
C TRP A 651 -17.42 -29.79 17.76
N ARG A 652 -18.74 -29.81 17.90
CA ARG A 652 -19.66 -28.88 17.22
C ARG A 652 -20.59 -28.27 18.26
N PHE A 653 -20.54 -26.94 18.35
CA PHE A 653 -21.40 -26.17 19.24
C PHE A 653 -22.27 -25.22 18.42
N ARG A 654 -23.48 -24.95 18.89
CA ARG A 654 -24.29 -23.90 18.35
C ARG A 654 -24.96 -23.07 19.44
N LEU A 655 -24.98 -21.76 19.26
CA LEU A 655 -25.74 -20.84 20.07
C LEU A 655 -27.08 -20.59 19.36
N VAL A 656 -28.17 -21.04 20.00
CA VAL A 656 -29.52 -21.00 19.43
C VAL A 656 -30.26 -19.82 20.02
N PRO A 657 -30.89 -18.93 19.19
CA PRO A 657 -31.67 -17.81 19.69
C PRO A 657 -32.81 -18.27 20.58
N GLY A 658 -33.15 -17.48 21.59
CA GLY A 658 -34.32 -17.73 22.43
C GLY A 658 -35.64 -17.60 21.64
N ALA A 659 -36.71 -18.20 22.13
CA ALA A 659 -38.02 -18.21 21.49
C ALA A 659 -38.63 -16.77 21.30
N SER A 660 -38.06 -15.77 21.93
CA SER A 660 -38.42 -14.36 21.78
C SER A 660 -37.21 -13.46 22.07
N ALA A 661 -37.28 -12.19 21.71
CA ALA A 661 -36.25 -11.19 21.99
C ALA A 661 -35.96 -10.98 23.50
N THR A 662 -36.78 -11.50 24.38
CA THR A 662 -36.61 -11.42 25.85
C THR A 662 -36.19 -12.77 26.45
N THR A 663 -36.06 -13.80 25.65
CA THR A 663 -35.64 -15.14 26.09
C THR A 663 -34.16 -15.30 25.85
N PRO A 664 -33.36 -15.65 26.87
CA PRO A 664 -31.94 -15.93 26.66
C PRO A 664 -31.71 -17.06 25.64
N PRO A 665 -30.67 -16.98 24.83
CA PRO A 665 -30.27 -18.06 23.93
C PRO A 665 -29.75 -19.28 24.73
N SER A 666 -29.68 -20.43 24.07
CA SER A 666 -29.12 -21.65 24.65
C SER A 666 -27.91 -22.13 23.86
N LEU A 667 -26.93 -22.69 24.58
CA LEU A 667 -25.81 -23.41 23.98
C LEU A 667 -26.16 -24.88 23.83
N GLU A 668 -25.91 -25.44 22.66
CA GLU A 668 -26.10 -26.86 22.36
C GLU A 668 -24.79 -27.47 21.82
N VAL A 669 -24.62 -28.80 22.04
CA VAL A 669 -23.52 -29.62 21.50
C VAL A 669 -24.10 -30.73 20.64
N SER A 670 -23.38 -31.06 19.56
CA SER A 670 -23.77 -32.19 18.69
C SER A 670 -23.00 -33.45 19.01
N ASP A 671 -23.69 -34.62 18.95
CA ASP A 671 -23.09 -35.95 18.94
C ASP A 671 -22.85 -36.49 17.53
N GLY A 672 -22.89 -35.62 16.49
CA GLY A 672 -22.79 -36.01 15.10
C GLY A 672 -24.13 -36.34 14.44
N SER A 673 -25.16 -36.67 15.22
CA SER A 673 -26.52 -37.05 14.75
C SER A 673 -27.61 -36.11 15.29
N ALA A 674 -27.45 -35.66 16.51
CA ALA A 674 -28.43 -34.84 17.23
C ALA A 674 -27.76 -33.72 18.02
N TRP A 675 -28.55 -32.70 18.37
CA TRP A 675 -28.15 -31.59 19.22
C TRP A 675 -28.71 -31.74 20.63
N THR A 676 -27.85 -31.56 21.62
CA THR A 676 -28.21 -31.63 23.04
C THR A 676 -27.95 -30.29 23.72
N SER A 677 -28.93 -29.74 24.42
CA SER A 677 -28.78 -28.47 25.13
C SER A 677 -27.86 -28.62 26.34
N LEU A 678 -26.86 -27.75 26.44
CA LEU A 678 -26.00 -27.58 27.61
C LEU A 678 -26.59 -26.57 28.61
N GLY A 679 -27.60 -25.83 28.20
CA GLY A 679 -28.30 -24.84 29.03
C GLY A 679 -28.48 -23.46 28.35
N ALA A 680 -29.30 -22.64 28.96
CA ALA A 680 -29.51 -21.27 28.51
C ALA A 680 -28.44 -20.34 29.10
N LEU A 681 -28.12 -19.26 28.35
CA LEU A 681 -27.35 -18.15 28.91
C LEU A 681 -28.10 -17.45 30.04
N SER A 682 -27.38 -16.82 30.94
CA SER A 682 -27.96 -16.09 32.09
C SER A 682 -28.71 -14.80 31.68
N ALA A 683 -28.46 -14.30 30.47
CA ALA A 683 -29.06 -13.10 29.94
C ALA A 683 -29.34 -13.19 28.43
N VAL A 684 -30.24 -12.34 27.94
CA VAL A 684 -30.43 -12.13 26.49
C VAL A 684 -29.16 -11.50 25.88
N VAL A 685 -28.89 -11.82 24.64
CA VAL A 685 -27.79 -11.24 23.86
C VAL A 685 -28.34 -10.02 23.11
N PRO A 686 -27.89 -8.80 23.44
CA PRO A 686 -28.27 -7.63 22.65
C PRO A 686 -27.56 -7.66 21.27
N ILE A 687 -28.29 -7.23 20.25
CA ILE A 687 -27.66 -7.06 18.92
C ILE A 687 -26.58 -5.96 18.96
N ASN A 688 -25.59 -6.10 18.08
CA ASN A 688 -24.43 -5.17 17.96
C ASN A 688 -23.64 -5.04 19.29
N THR A 689 -23.64 -6.09 20.09
CA THR A 689 -22.88 -6.15 21.35
C THR A 689 -21.88 -7.29 21.28
N TRP A 690 -20.64 -7.00 21.59
CA TRP A 690 -19.56 -7.99 21.60
C TRP A 690 -19.58 -8.80 22.89
N ILE A 691 -19.46 -10.12 22.75
CA ILE A 691 -19.46 -11.10 23.86
C ILE A 691 -18.22 -11.96 23.74
N PRO A 692 -17.36 -12.03 24.78
CA PRO A 692 -16.21 -12.91 24.76
C PRO A 692 -16.62 -14.37 24.84
N VAL A 693 -15.99 -15.22 24.03
CA VAL A 693 -16.17 -16.66 23.97
C VAL A 693 -14.81 -17.34 24.16
N THR A 694 -14.76 -18.35 25.00
CA THR A 694 -13.61 -19.25 25.14
C THR A 694 -14.05 -20.68 24.90
N VAL A 695 -13.32 -21.39 24.06
CA VAL A 695 -13.53 -22.82 23.76
C VAL A 695 -12.27 -23.57 24.18
N ASP A 696 -12.31 -24.23 25.29
CA ASP A 696 -11.21 -25.01 25.86
C ASP A 696 -11.51 -26.49 25.65
N THR A 697 -10.74 -27.17 24.82
CA THR A 697 -11.05 -28.50 24.34
C THR A 697 -9.86 -29.44 24.38
N THR A 698 -10.10 -30.64 24.86
CA THR A 698 -9.24 -31.82 24.64
C THR A 698 -9.92 -32.74 23.62
N THR A 699 -9.32 -33.88 23.29
CA THR A 699 -9.95 -34.87 22.42
C THR A 699 -11.16 -35.58 23.09
N SER A 700 -11.39 -35.41 24.41
CA SER A 700 -12.42 -36.10 25.17
C SER A 700 -13.31 -35.20 26.03
N SER A 701 -13.01 -33.96 26.21
CA SER A 701 -13.78 -33.00 27.01
C SER A 701 -13.73 -31.59 26.44
N ALA A 702 -14.78 -30.85 26.65
CA ALA A 702 -14.86 -29.44 26.26
C ALA A 702 -15.48 -28.58 27.37
N THR A 703 -14.92 -27.38 27.50
CA THR A 703 -15.49 -26.29 28.30
C THR A 703 -15.68 -25.10 27.41
N VAL A 704 -16.91 -24.59 27.30
CA VAL A 704 -17.24 -23.39 26.56
C VAL A 704 -17.68 -22.31 27.53
N THR A 705 -17.01 -21.15 27.48
CA THR A 705 -17.38 -20.00 28.30
C THR A 705 -17.91 -18.88 27.40
N ILE A 706 -19.12 -18.39 27.64
CA ILE A 706 -19.76 -17.30 26.87
C ILE A 706 -20.19 -16.20 27.84
N GLY A 707 -19.62 -15.02 27.68
CA GLY A 707 -19.92 -13.87 28.57
C GLY A 707 -19.65 -14.16 30.04
N GLY A 708 -18.66 -15.00 30.33
CA GLY A 708 -18.29 -15.45 31.69
C GLY A 708 -19.09 -16.62 32.24
N GLN A 709 -20.11 -17.13 31.53
CA GLN A 709 -20.87 -18.32 31.91
C GLN A 709 -20.24 -19.58 31.30
N GLU A 710 -19.95 -20.59 32.11
CA GLU A 710 -19.26 -21.81 31.73
C GLU A 710 -20.25 -22.97 31.47
N PHE A 711 -20.00 -23.71 30.39
CA PHE A 711 -20.70 -24.94 30.00
C PHE A 711 -19.67 -26.04 29.77
N ARG A 712 -19.94 -27.23 30.29
CA ARG A 712 -19.04 -28.39 30.17
C ARG A 712 -19.73 -29.56 29.50
N THR A 713 -18.98 -30.32 28.71
CA THR A 713 -19.48 -31.50 28.03
C THR A 713 -18.35 -32.51 27.75
N GLU A 714 -18.74 -33.78 27.65
CA GLU A 714 -17.92 -34.88 27.14
C GLU A 714 -18.57 -35.49 25.88
N VAL A 715 -19.63 -34.85 25.35
CA VAL A 715 -20.33 -35.32 24.14
C VAL A 715 -19.57 -34.83 22.92
N THR A 716 -18.98 -35.74 22.16
CA THR A 716 -18.24 -35.47 20.92
C THR A 716 -19.04 -35.90 19.69
N ALA A 717 -18.91 -35.21 18.58
CA ALA A 717 -19.50 -35.57 17.30
C ALA A 717 -18.69 -36.69 16.61
N GLU A 718 -17.38 -36.62 16.70
CA GLU A 718 -16.43 -37.54 16.09
C GLU A 718 -15.23 -37.75 17.03
N ASN A 719 -14.53 -38.86 16.88
CA ASN A 719 -13.29 -39.08 17.61
C ASN A 719 -12.14 -38.37 16.86
N ALA A 720 -11.21 -37.78 17.61
CA ALA A 720 -10.01 -37.18 17.08
C ALA A 720 -8.78 -37.62 17.87
N ASP A 721 -7.64 -37.73 17.21
CA ASP A 721 -6.34 -37.92 17.84
C ASP A 721 -5.74 -36.59 18.27
N ARG A 722 -5.98 -35.52 17.47
CA ARG A 722 -5.54 -34.16 17.73
C ARG A 722 -6.56 -33.13 17.25
N LEU A 723 -6.47 -31.93 17.80
CA LEU A 723 -7.30 -30.77 17.46
C LEU A 723 -6.46 -29.83 16.58
N ALA A 724 -7.05 -29.22 15.52
CA ALA A 724 -6.29 -28.57 14.46
C ALA A 724 -6.93 -27.27 13.91
N GLY A 725 -7.82 -26.63 14.64
CA GLY A 725 -8.43 -25.39 14.19
C GLY A 725 -9.82 -25.11 14.70
N LEU A 726 -10.46 -24.11 14.11
CA LEU A 726 -11.81 -23.66 14.44
C LEU A 726 -12.55 -23.24 13.16
N THR A 727 -13.80 -23.69 13.03
CA THR A 727 -14.72 -23.33 11.96
C THR A 727 -15.90 -22.57 12.53
N PHE A 728 -16.27 -21.47 11.87
CA PHE A 728 -17.48 -20.70 12.13
C PHE A 728 -18.49 -20.93 11.02
N THR A 729 -19.78 -21.04 11.35
CA THR A 729 -20.83 -21.28 10.36
C THR A 729 -22.15 -20.63 10.80
N THR A 730 -22.91 -20.07 9.87
CA THR A 730 -24.32 -19.81 10.07
C THR A 730 -25.09 -21.12 10.05
N GLY A 731 -26.06 -21.30 10.94
CA GLY A 731 -26.78 -22.57 11.04
C GLY A 731 -28.08 -22.62 10.24
N ASP A 732 -28.60 -23.84 10.06
CA ASP A 732 -29.96 -24.07 9.53
C ASP A 732 -31.04 -23.90 10.61
N PRO A 733 -32.24 -23.35 10.28
CA PRO A 733 -32.62 -22.76 9.03
C PRO A 733 -31.99 -21.36 8.83
N ILE A 734 -31.66 -21.08 7.60
CA ILE A 734 -31.05 -19.81 7.18
C ILE A 734 -32.04 -18.65 7.38
N ALA A 735 -31.59 -17.59 8.02
CA ALA A 735 -32.31 -16.34 8.18
C ALA A 735 -31.70 -15.29 7.27
N TYR A 736 -32.23 -15.14 6.07
CA TYR A 736 -31.76 -14.17 5.07
C TYR A 736 -31.52 -12.77 5.65
N GLY A 737 -30.30 -12.24 5.37
CA GLY A 737 -29.87 -10.93 5.82
C GLY A 737 -29.28 -10.88 7.23
N MET A 738 -29.10 -12.02 7.88
CA MET A 738 -28.45 -12.14 9.19
C MET A 738 -26.93 -12.13 9.02
N SER A 739 -26.24 -11.47 9.92
CA SER A 739 -24.76 -11.54 10.00
C SER A 739 -24.31 -11.86 11.41
N PHE A 740 -23.28 -12.69 11.50
CA PHE A 740 -22.47 -12.88 12.69
C PHE A 740 -21.11 -12.24 12.47
N PHE A 741 -20.53 -11.73 13.55
CA PHE A 741 -19.22 -11.10 13.54
C PHE A 741 -18.33 -11.78 14.56
N VAL A 742 -17.06 -11.98 14.19
CA VAL A 742 -16.01 -12.55 15.03
C VAL A 742 -14.81 -11.62 15.00
N ASP A 743 -14.21 -11.41 16.16
CA ASP A 743 -13.00 -10.61 16.29
C ASP A 743 -12.07 -11.17 17.36
N ASP A 744 -10.80 -10.70 17.37
CA ASP A 744 -9.79 -11.07 18.36
C ASP A 744 -9.63 -12.60 18.54
N LEU A 745 -9.60 -13.33 17.41
CA LEU A 745 -9.48 -14.78 17.45
C LEU A 745 -8.06 -15.23 17.80
N THR A 746 -7.94 -16.03 18.84
CA THR A 746 -6.72 -16.79 19.15
C THR A 746 -6.99 -18.28 19.14
N ILE A 747 -6.01 -19.07 18.70
CA ILE A 747 -6.04 -20.54 18.81
C ILE A 747 -4.66 -20.97 19.31
N ALA A 748 -4.58 -21.49 20.51
CA ALA A 748 -3.32 -21.84 21.16
C ALA A 748 -3.34 -23.27 21.73
N ALA A 749 -2.18 -23.89 21.75
CA ALA A 749 -1.94 -25.09 22.55
C ALA A 749 -2.01 -24.74 24.05
N VAL A 750 -2.58 -25.62 24.86
CA VAL A 750 -2.53 -25.52 26.31
C VAL A 750 -1.56 -26.59 26.82
N GLU A 751 -0.53 -26.15 27.57
CA GLU A 751 0.48 -27.04 28.15
C GLU A 751 -0.04 -27.83 29.35
#